data_764f5a441d488a57687d226840637b2e
#
_entry.id   764f5a441d488a57687d226840637b2e
#
_cell.length_a   1.000
_cell.length_b   1.000
_cell.length_c   1.000
_cell.angle_alpha   90.00
_cell.angle_beta   90.00
_cell.angle_gamma   90.00
#
_symmetry.space_group_name_H-M   'P 1'
#
loop_
_entity.id
_entity.type
_entity.pdbx_description
1 polymer ?
#
loop_
_entity_poly.entity_id
_entity_poly.type
_entity_poly.pdbx_seq_one_letter_code
_entity_poly.pdbx_strand_id
1 'polypeptide(L)'
;MRITRATRLTTAPLLAAALLTPAHPAAAAPGPGPAEPAARPRCAPSPGWTPAAGSRTEATPHAYVGNGYLATRVPAAGAGFRPPGEGGEPEVRTGWPLFTPRYDGAFVSGLYARGPENTAGRQAVAALPNWTGLEVTAGGETYGPASRVTGYRQTLLLRCGLVRTTLTWTGSDGRRTDLVYEVLADRNAPHGAAVRLRITPHWSGTATVTDRIDGRAARRVTQTGGGAEPGAPGAMAVSFRTEGTGVKGAVASVLRTPDGTARPADGARSLGATQSASFPVRSGRTYEAVKYVGVDTSLTSRDPRADAVSAARAGARRGWRALYEAHAGTWRTLWESGADLDTAPADPPGRGAAPQPTARQEELRLWLRSARYGLLSSTRPGARDSLGPTGLTSDNYAGMIFWDAETWMFPSLLATDPDLARTVLDHRVRTSPAARDNARKLGFEGLFFPWTSASSGDLWGECQSWNPPHCVTQNHLQGDIALAAWQYWLATGDRGWLRRDGEPLLRGLAEFWASRVTANPDGSYSVKGVAGPDEYSNGVDDGVYTNAVAATALRHAASAAEETGTTAPPEWRRIADGLRIPYDAGRKVFLQYDGYEGSRIKQADAVLLAYPLDWPMPDGAAAATLDYYAARTDPDGPAMTDSVHSVIAAAAGEPGCAAYTYLERSVRPFTRGPYALFAEARGDKAGADDPLSGTPAEDFLTGKGGFLQSFTHGLTGMRLRAADRLHLDPVLPPQLARGADGAESGGVAVRGLRWRGRAFDVVIGPGTTEVRLTSGAPFTVETPEGRSVLSPGTPLTLKTRRPDLVPTSDPARCAPVRASSEEPGLYAEAAVDGAGATVWSPAADATRATLTAELGSPTRVASVTPDWAAEPASYQVEVSADGRSWQGVGTGVPVRQVRLTLRKEAGGELPALRELGVRVE
;
A
#
# COMPACT_ATOMS: atom_id res chain seq x y z
N MET A 1 -51.73 30.46 -30.95
CA MET A 1 -51.73 31.62 -31.83
C MET A 1 -50.48 31.55 -32.71
N ARG A 2 -50.70 31.31 -33.97
CA ARG A 2 -49.70 31.24 -35.07
C ARG A 2 -49.00 32.58 -35.22
N ILE A 3 -47.72 32.59 -35.64
CA ILE A 3 -47.27 33.31 -36.83
C ILE A 3 -45.84 32.86 -37.16
N THR A 4 -45.73 32.40 -38.40
CA THR A 4 -44.58 32.01 -39.22
C THR A 4 -43.95 33.23 -39.92
N ARG A 5 -42.65 33.11 -40.29
CA ARG A 5 -42.02 33.54 -41.60
C ARG A 5 -40.53 33.82 -41.32
N ALA A 6 -39.60 33.44 -42.05
CA ALA A 6 -39.30 32.94 -43.39
C ALA A 6 -37.97 33.59 -43.85
N THR A 7 -37.05 32.75 -44.20
CA THR A 7 -35.97 32.77 -45.21
C THR A 7 -35.55 34.11 -45.85
N ARG A 8 -34.22 34.31 -45.96
CA ARG A 8 -33.59 34.75 -47.22
C ARG A 8 -32.10 34.33 -47.30
N LEU A 9 -31.79 33.55 -48.33
CA LEU A 9 -30.48 33.33 -48.92
C LEU A 9 -30.07 34.55 -49.74
N THR A 10 -28.76 34.87 -49.77
CA THR A 10 -28.15 35.62 -50.86
C THR A 10 -26.76 35.02 -51.13
N THR A 11 -26.60 34.66 -52.39
CA THR A 11 -25.42 34.08 -53.09
C THR A 11 -24.57 35.18 -53.72
N ALA A 12 -23.25 34.89 -53.82
CA ALA A 12 -22.27 35.17 -54.86
C ALA A 12 -21.49 36.53 -54.91
N PRO A 13 -20.40 36.66 -55.66
CA PRO A 13 -19.57 35.70 -56.38
C PRO A 13 -18.06 35.85 -56.19
N LEU A 14 -17.31 34.86 -56.66
CA LEU A 14 -15.85 34.83 -56.84
C LEU A 14 -15.32 35.93 -57.74
N LEU A 15 -14.18 36.51 -57.32
CA LEU A 15 -13.27 37.19 -58.25
C LEU A 15 -11.85 36.66 -58.11
N ALA A 16 -11.29 36.02 -59.12
CA ALA A 16 -9.92 35.56 -59.15
C ALA A 16 -9.00 36.76 -59.57
N ALA A 17 -7.99 37.01 -58.76
CA ALA A 17 -6.88 37.88 -59.17
C ALA A 17 -5.57 37.10 -59.08
N ALA A 18 -4.98 36.81 -60.21
CA ALA A 18 -3.64 36.25 -60.30
C ALA A 18 -2.58 37.32 -59.99
N LEU A 19 -1.72 37.12 -59.06
CA LEU A 19 -0.50 37.89 -58.82
C LEU A 19 0.72 36.97 -58.94
N LEU A 20 1.54 37.27 -59.91
CA LEU A 20 2.87 36.71 -60.15
C LEU A 20 3.80 37.05 -59.02
N THR A 21 4.40 36.02 -58.41
CA THR A 21 5.50 36.17 -57.44
C THR A 21 6.83 35.69 -58.03
N PRO A 22 7.95 36.41 -57.82
CA PRO A 22 9.24 35.99 -58.34
C PRO A 22 9.85 34.79 -57.60
N ALA A 23 10.53 33.93 -58.35
CA ALA A 23 11.23 32.76 -57.87
C ALA A 23 12.37 33.13 -56.92
N HIS A 24 12.36 32.57 -55.67
CA HIS A 24 13.50 32.53 -54.77
C HIS A 24 14.25 31.21 -54.98
N PRO A 25 15.58 31.19 -54.81
CA PRO A 25 16.37 29.95 -54.98
C PRO A 25 16.08 28.98 -53.87
N ALA A 26 15.97 27.71 -54.22
CA ALA A 26 15.74 26.61 -53.29
C ALA A 26 16.86 26.54 -52.24
N ALA A 27 16.50 26.70 -50.95
CA ALA A 27 17.36 26.37 -49.83
C ALA A 27 17.52 24.84 -49.73
N ALA A 28 18.74 24.36 -49.62
CA ALA A 28 19.05 22.96 -49.44
C ALA A 28 18.33 22.40 -48.21
N ALA A 29 17.72 21.23 -48.34
CA ALA A 29 17.10 20.52 -47.24
C ALA A 29 18.11 20.27 -46.09
N PRO A 30 17.77 20.51 -44.80
CA PRO A 30 18.63 20.14 -43.71
C PRO A 30 18.81 18.62 -43.70
N GLY A 31 20.06 18.18 -43.57
CA GLY A 31 20.40 16.76 -43.40
C GLY A 31 19.69 16.16 -42.18
N PRO A 32 19.52 14.82 -42.15
CA PRO A 32 18.86 14.18 -41.05
C PRO A 32 19.59 14.52 -39.73
N GLY A 33 18.88 15.21 -38.82
CA GLY A 33 19.35 15.45 -37.46
C GLY A 33 19.67 14.13 -36.78
N PRO A 34 20.50 14.12 -35.71
CA PRO A 34 20.79 12.91 -34.97
C PRO A 34 19.48 12.24 -34.55
N ALA A 35 19.36 10.95 -34.88
CA ALA A 35 18.20 10.15 -34.54
C ALA A 35 17.95 10.27 -33.02
N GLU A 36 16.77 10.74 -32.62
CA GLU A 36 16.33 10.67 -31.24
C GLU A 36 16.55 9.24 -30.74
N PRO A 37 17.17 9.04 -29.54
CA PRO A 37 17.34 7.71 -29.02
C PRO A 37 15.97 7.07 -28.91
N ALA A 38 15.79 5.93 -29.56
CA ALA A 38 14.55 5.18 -29.60
C ALA A 38 14.00 5.07 -28.18
N ALA A 39 12.85 5.67 -27.92
CA ALA A 39 12.22 5.67 -26.59
C ALA A 39 12.17 4.22 -26.09
N ARG A 40 12.86 3.93 -24.97
CA ARG A 40 12.87 2.61 -24.36
C ARG A 40 11.43 2.12 -24.21
N PRO A 41 11.12 0.85 -24.53
CA PRO A 41 9.78 0.31 -24.36
C PRO A 41 9.27 0.66 -22.96
N ARG A 42 8.12 1.30 -22.87
CA ARG A 42 7.59 1.94 -21.64
C ARG A 42 7.46 1.00 -20.45
N CYS A 43 7.51 -0.33 -20.66
CA CYS A 43 7.43 -1.40 -19.65
C CYS A 43 8.62 -2.36 -19.80
N ALA A 44 9.78 -1.88 -20.18
CA ALA A 44 11.00 -2.69 -20.19
C ALA A 44 11.40 -3.04 -18.75
N PRO A 45 11.97 -4.22 -18.50
CA PRO A 45 12.55 -4.58 -17.22
C PRO A 45 13.56 -3.53 -16.77
N SER A 46 13.46 -3.08 -15.53
CA SER A 46 14.40 -2.14 -14.92
C SER A 46 14.51 -2.38 -13.41
N PRO A 47 15.70 -2.18 -12.82
CA PRO A 47 15.92 -2.34 -11.38
C PRO A 47 14.88 -1.59 -10.55
N GLY A 48 14.44 -2.18 -9.43
CA GLY A 48 13.45 -1.63 -8.52
C GLY A 48 12.03 -1.48 -9.07
N TRP A 49 11.74 -1.92 -10.33
CA TRP A 49 10.42 -1.87 -10.96
C TRP A 49 9.92 -3.21 -11.46
N THR A 50 10.76 -4.23 -11.44
CA THR A 50 10.45 -5.52 -12.06
C THR A 50 10.87 -6.68 -11.17
N PRO A 51 10.24 -6.80 -9.97
CA PRO A 51 10.46 -7.95 -9.11
C PRO A 51 10.11 -9.24 -9.86
N ALA A 52 10.94 -10.28 -9.72
CA ALA A 52 10.80 -11.49 -10.50
C ALA A 52 11.26 -12.74 -9.75
N ALA A 53 10.56 -13.85 -10.01
CA ALA A 53 10.93 -15.19 -9.61
C ALA A 53 11.68 -15.91 -10.75
N GLY A 54 12.76 -16.60 -10.41
CA GLY A 54 13.55 -17.41 -11.33
C GLY A 54 13.08 -18.89 -11.39
N SER A 55 12.20 -19.30 -10.49
CA SER A 55 11.62 -20.65 -10.46
C SER A 55 10.13 -20.60 -10.10
N ARG A 56 9.42 -21.71 -10.34
CA ARG A 56 8.01 -21.84 -9.97
C ARG A 56 7.82 -21.83 -8.46
N THR A 57 8.75 -22.38 -7.69
CA THR A 57 8.71 -22.39 -6.23
C THR A 57 8.89 -20.97 -5.69
N GLU A 58 9.84 -20.20 -6.22
CA GLU A 58 10.03 -18.79 -5.83
C GLU A 58 8.83 -17.92 -6.20
N ALA A 59 8.04 -18.29 -7.22
CA ALA A 59 6.85 -17.55 -7.62
C ALA A 59 5.67 -17.68 -6.65
N THR A 60 5.84 -18.38 -5.54
CA THR A 60 4.86 -18.52 -4.46
C THR A 60 5.40 -17.77 -3.21
N PRO A 61 4.62 -16.85 -2.61
CA PRO A 61 3.24 -16.44 -2.94
C PRO A 61 3.14 -15.66 -4.27
N HIS A 62 2.00 -15.86 -4.94
CA HIS A 62 1.81 -15.42 -6.32
C HIS A 62 1.73 -13.90 -6.48
N ALA A 63 2.30 -13.39 -7.57
CA ALA A 63 2.06 -12.03 -8.04
C ALA A 63 0.57 -11.81 -8.35
N TYR A 64 0.12 -10.55 -8.39
CA TYR A 64 -1.26 -10.20 -8.71
C TYR A 64 -1.35 -9.01 -9.66
N VAL A 65 -2.50 -8.88 -10.31
CA VAL A 65 -2.89 -7.72 -11.09
C VAL A 65 -4.22 -7.18 -10.58
N GLY A 66 -4.38 -5.86 -10.58
CA GLY A 66 -5.61 -5.21 -10.16
C GLY A 66 -5.79 -3.84 -10.82
N ASN A 67 -7.06 -3.40 -10.92
CA ASN A 67 -7.40 -2.11 -11.51
C ASN A 67 -8.31 -1.25 -10.62
N GLY A 68 -8.47 -1.65 -9.35
CA GLY A 68 -9.32 -0.98 -8.37
C GLY A 68 -10.81 -1.36 -8.46
N TYR A 69 -11.21 -2.20 -9.41
CA TYR A 69 -12.52 -2.83 -9.50
C TYR A 69 -12.38 -4.35 -9.50
N LEU A 70 -11.49 -4.87 -10.33
CA LEU A 70 -11.22 -6.29 -10.57
C LEU A 70 -9.76 -6.58 -10.27
N ALA A 71 -9.48 -7.66 -9.54
CA ALA A 71 -8.13 -8.16 -9.33
C ALA A 71 -8.08 -9.68 -9.34
N THR A 72 -6.91 -10.25 -9.58
CA THR A 72 -6.63 -11.67 -9.46
C THR A 72 -5.15 -11.94 -9.22
N ARG A 73 -4.84 -13.02 -8.54
CA ARG A 73 -3.50 -13.58 -8.48
C ARG A 73 -3.16 -14.34 -9.75
N VAL A 74 -1.90 -14.36 -10.10
CA VAL A 74 -1.38 -15.05 -11.29
C VAL A 74 -0.49 -16.20 -10.85
N PRO A 75 -0.90 -17.46 -11.04
CA PRO A 75 -0.13 -18.60 -10.57
C PRO A 75 1.22 -18.75 -11.28
N ALA A 76 2.11 -19.53 -10.70
CA ALA A 76 3.43 -19.79 -11.26
C ALA A 76 3.41 -20.38 -12.70
N ALA A 77 2.30 -21.04 -13.09
CA ALA A 77 2.11 -21.49 -14.45
C ALA A 77 1.89 -20.38 -15.49
N GLY A 78 1.66 -19.13 -15.03
CA GLY A 78 1.44 -17.95 -15.88
C GLY A 78 -0.02 -17.61 -16.14
N ALA A 79 -0.95 -18.54 -15.97
CA ALA A 79 -2.40 -18.36 -16.12
C ALA A 79 -3.15 -19.53 -15.47
N GLY A 80 -4.45 -19.37 -15.29
CA GLY A 80 -5.36 -20.38 -14.75
C GLY A 80 -5.56 -20.30 -13.24
N PHE A 81 -6.20 -21.33 -12.70
CA PHE A 81 -6.45 -21.50 -11.27
C PHE A 81 -5.86 -22.85 -10.82
N ARG A 82 -5.26 -22.83 -9.64
CA ARG A 82 -4.76 -24.01 -8.98
C ARG A 82 -5.36 -24.11 -7.59
N PRO A 83 -6.15 -25.15 -7.29
CA PRO A 83 -6.68 -25.38 -5.96
C PRO A 83 -5.56 -25.52 -4.93
N PRO A 84 -5.72 -25.05 -3.71
CA PRO A 84 -4.82 -25.34 -2.59
C PRO A 84 -4.68 -26.85 -2.40
N GLY A 85 -3.48 -27.32 -2.10
CA GLY A 85 -3.17 -28.76 -1.93
C GLY A 85 -2.93 -29.53 -3.24
N GLU A 86 -3.31 -29.05 -4.40
CA GLU A 86 -2.92 -29.65 -5.68
C GLU A 86 -1.47 -29.28 -6.02
N GLY A 87 -0.56 -30.25 -5.92
CA GLY A 87 0.86 -30.11 -6.26
C GLY A 87 1.76 -29.62 -5.15
N GLY A 88 1.36 -29.79 -3.89
CA GLY A 88 2.22 -29.57 -2.73
C GLY A 88 2.25 -28.14 -2.20
N GLU A 89 1.36 -27.24 -2.66
CA GLU A 89 1.17 -25.98 -1.99
C GLU A 89 0.40 -26.20 -0.68
N PRO A 90 0.89 -25.71 0.47
CA PRO A 90 0.19 -25.87 1.73
C PRO A 90 -1.16 -25.16 1.69
N GLU A 91 -2.16 -25.79 2.29
CA GLU A 91 -3.40 -25.11 2.61
C GLU A 91 -3.10 -24.13 3.76
N VAL A 92 -3.00 -22.85 3.45
CA VAL A 92 -2.76 -21.84 4.47
C VAL A 92 -4.07 -21.47 5.14
N ARG A 93 -4.18 -21.73 6.43
CA ARG A 93 -5.29 -21.29 7.28
C ARG A 93 -5.03 -19.89 7.77
N THR A 94 -6.00 -18.99 7.59
CA THR A 94 -5.94 -17.68 8.21
C THR A 94 -6.46 -17.76 9.63
N GLY A 95 -5.83 -17.03 10.52
CA GLY A 95 -6.26 -16.94 11.91
C GLY A 95 -7.60 -16.27 12.10
N TRP A 96 -8.09 -15.50 11.16
CA TRP A 96 -9.27 -14.68 11.34
C TRP A 96 -10.46 -15.10 10.52
N PRO A 97 -11.57 -15.20 11.16
CA PRO A 97 -12.04 -16.38 11.88
C PRO A 97 -12.45 -17.47 10.94
N LEU A 98 -12.06 -17.52 9.66
CA LEU A 98 -12.95 -18.17 8.74
C LEU A 98 -12.39 -18.79 7.51
N PHE A 99 -11.22 -18.41 7.03
CA PHE A 99 -10.91 -18.71 5.64
C PHE A 99 -9.55 -19.34 5.46
N THR A 100 -9.54 -20.36 4.67
CA THR A 100 -8.36 -20.78 3.94
C THR A 100 -8.21 -19.81 2.77
N PRO A 101 -7.21 -18.92 2.75
CA PRO A 101 -7.01 -18.02 1.62
C PRO A 101 -6.74 -18.82 0.36
N ARG A 102 -7.25 -18.32 -0.76
CA ARG A 102 -6.92 -18.86 -2.08
C ARG A 102 -6.07 -17.84 -2.80
N TYR A 103 -4.81 -18.15 -2.94
CA TYR A 103 -3.85 -17.25 -3.60
C TYR A 103 -4.21 -16.91 -5.05
N ASP A 104 -4.96 -17.78 -5.71
CA ASP A 104 -5.40 -17.60 -7.10
C ASP A 104 -6.80 -17.00 -7.22
N GLY A 105 -7.39 -16.52 -6.12
CA GLY A 105 -8.72 -15.92 -6.11
C GLY A 105 -8.82 -14.70 -7.04
N ALA A 106 -9.99 -14.54 -7.64
CA ALA A 106 -10.37 -13.36 -8.39
C ALA A 106 -11.48 -12.63 -7.65
N PHE A 107 -11.36 -11.31 -7.47
CA PHE A 107 -12.26 -10.51 -6.64
C PHE A 107 -12.74 -9.27 -7.36
N VAL A 108 -13.93 -8.81 -7.00
CA VAL A 108 -14.51 -7.53 -7.39
C VAL A 108 -14.77 -6.70 -6.15
N SER A 109 -14.46 -5.42 -6.19
CA SER A 109 -14.71 -4.49 -5.09
C SER A 109 -16.17 -4.49 -4.68
N GLY A 110 -16.44 -4.63 -3.37
CA GLY A 110 -17.77 -4.60 -2.78
C GLY A 110 -18.64 -5.84 -3.03
N LEU A 111 -18.13 -6.91 -3.60
CA LEU A 111 -18.88 -8.13 -3.84
C LEU A 111 -18.89 -9.03 -2.60
N TYR A 112 -19.83 -8.77 -1.69
CA TYR A 112 -20.01 -9.57 -0.49
C TYR A 112 -21.13 -10.61 -0.65
N ALA A 113 -21.01 -11.68 0.13
CA ALA A 113 -21.97 -12.78 0.22
C ALA A 113 -22.15 -13.20 1.68
N ARG A 114 -23.12 -14.11 1.96
CA ARG A 114 -23.18 -14.77 3.25
C ARG A 114 -21.89 -15.53 3.52
N GLY A 115 -21.30 -15.31 4.68
CA GLY A 115 -20.12 -16.04 5.14
C GLY A 115 -20.46 -17.50 5.51
N PRO A 116 -19.43 -18.28 5.83
CA PRO A 116 -19.60 -19.66 6.28
C PRO A 116 -20.42 -19.76 7.60
N GLU A 117 -20.87 -20.97 7.90
CA GLU A 117 -21.74 -21.22 9.06
C GLU A 117 -21.11 -20.85 10.40
N ASN A 118 -19.80 -21.06 10.54
CA ASN A 118 -19.04 -20.66 11.74
C ASN A 118 -18.96 -19.14 11.97
N THR A 119 -19.42 -18.32 11.02
CA THR A 119 -19.59 -16.87 11.17
C THR A 119 -20.99 -16.47 11.61
N ALA A 120 -21.85 -17.42 11.94
CA ALA A 120 -23.27 -17.18 12.13
C ALA A 120 -23.95 -16.53 10.90
N GLY A 121 -23.45 -16.80 9.69
CA GLY A 121 -23.95 -16.27 8.42
C GLY A 121 -23.63 -14.80 8.15
N ARG A 122 -22.73 -14.17 8.93
CA ARG A 122 -22.25 -12.81 8.66
C ARG A 122 -21.53 -12.74 7.31
N GLN A 123 -21.48 -11.54 6.73
CA GLN A 123 -20.98 -11.38 5.37
C GLN A 123 -19.46 -11.62 5.27
N ALA A 124 -19.06 -12.04 4.06
CA ALA A 124 -17.66 -12.16 3.64
C ALA A 124 -17.56 -11.87 2.14
N VAL A 125 -16.38 -11.43 1.67
CA VAL A 125 -16.14 -11.21 0.23
C VAL A 125 -16.36 -12.51 -0.56
N ALA A 126 -17.00 -12.41 -1.72
CA ALA A 126 -17.19 -13.52 -2.64
C ALA A 126 -16.05 -13.58 -3.66
N ALA A 127 -15.55 -14.79 -3.95
CA ALA A 127 -14.59 -14.99 -5.03
C ALA A 127 -15.31 -15.39 -6.32
N LEU A 128 -14.87 -14.81 -7.43
CA LEU A 128 -15.35 -15.07 -8.78
C LEU A 128 -14.83 -16.40 -9.33
N PRO A 129 -15.47 -16.98 -10.37
CA PRO A 129 -14.81 -17.91 -11.27
C PRO A 129 -13.50 -17.29 -11.81
N ASN A 130 -12.40 -18.05 -11.78
CA ASN A 130 -11.12 -17.54 -12.28
C ASN A 130 -11.21 -17.28 -13.79
N TRP A 131 -10.79 -16.10 -14.20
CA TRP A 131 -10.89 -15.62 -15.57
C TRP A 131 -9.56 -15.68 -16.34
N THR A 132 -8.44 -16.08 -15.69
CA THR A 132 -7.13 -16.05 -16.35
C THR A 132 -6.85 -17.30 -17.20
N GLY A 133 -7.64 -18.37 -17.06
CA GLY A 133 -7.38 -19.66 -17.69
C GLY A 133 -7.20 -19.56 -19.20
N LEU A 134 -5.98 -19.84 -19.69
CA LEU A 134 -5.62 -19.92 -21.10
C LEU A 134 -4.58 -21.02 -21.26
N GLU A 135 -5.02 -22.18 -21.72
CA GLU A 135 -4.22 -23.41 -21.82
C GLU A 135 -3.71 -23.61 -23.24
N VAL A 136 -2.58 -24.30 -23.40
CA VAL A 136 -2.04 -24.72 -24.70
C VAL A 136 -1.80 -26.22 -24.72
N THR A 137 -2.30 -26.90 -25.76
CA THR A 137 -2.11 -28.32 -26.04
C THR A 137 -1.30 -28.48 -27.30
N ALA A 138 -0.28 -29.33 -27.25
CA ALA A 138 0.60 -29.69 -28.35
C ALA A 138 1.00 -31.14 -28.24
N GLY A 139 0.97 -31.91 -29.38
CA GLY A 139 1.32 -33.34 -29.37
C GLY A 139 0.42 -34.19 -28.45
N GLY A 140 -0.81 -33.79 -28.22
CA GLY A 140 -1.74 -34.48 -27.30
C GLY A 140 -1.55 -34.19 -25.82
N GLU A 141 -0.53 -33.40 -25.42
CA GLU A 141 -0.24 -32.99 -24.06
C GLU A 141 -0.59 -31.53 -23.82
N THR A 142 -1.17 -31.23 -22.69
CA THR A 142 -1.50 -29.84 -22.28
C THR A 142 -0.48 -29.32 -21.27
N TYR A 143 0.07 -28.12 -21.53
CA TYR A 143 0.95 -27.43 -20.59
C TYR A 143 0.20 -27.13 -19.29
N GLY A 144 0.85 -27.44 -18.16
CA GLY A 144 0.29 -27.22 -16.82
C GLY A 144 1.35 -27.18 -15.72
N PRO A 145 0.92 -27.12 -14.45
CA PRO A 145 1.82 -27.02 -13.29
C PRO A 145 2.86 -28.13 -13.18
N ALA A 146 2.50 -29.38 -13.58
CA ALA A 146 3.40 -30.52 -13.54
C ALA A 146 4.33 -30.64 -14.77
N SER A 147 4.15 -29.79 -15.79
CA SER A 147 4.94 -29.84 -17.02
C SER A 147 6.41 -29.53 -16.78
N ARG A 148 7.31 -30.24 -17.50
CA ARG A 148 8.75 -29.97 -17.47
C ARG A 148 9.07 -28.63 -18.14
N VAL A 149 9.71 -27.72 -17.42
CA VAL A 149 10.07 -26.38 -17.90
C VAL A 149 11.53 -26.03 -17.65
N THR A 150 12.07 -25.17 -18.52
CA THR A 150 13.39 -24.53 -18.38
C THR A 150 13.28 -23.05 -18.71
N GLY A 151 14.27 -22.24 -18.33
CA GLY A 151 14.27 -20.80 -18.62
C GLY A 151 13.10 -20.05 -18.02
N TYR A 152 12.57 -20.53 -16.89
CA TYR A 152 11.44 -19.94 -16.21
C TYR A 152 11.77 -18.56 -15.63
N ARG A 153 10.88 -17.60 -15.86
CA ARG A 153 10.89 -16.31 -15.19
C ARG A 153 9.47 -15.74 -15.12
N GLN A 154 9.00 -15.43 -13.93
CA GLN A 154 7.78 -14.64 -13.74
C GLN A 154 8.12 -13.26 -13.18
N THR A 155 7.63 -12.21 -13.81
CA THR A 155 7.96 -10.81 -13.48
C THR A 155 6.70 -10.01 -13.27
N LEU A 156 6.59 -9.30 -12.14
CA LEU A 156 5.59 -8.27 -11.93
C LEU A 156 6.16 -6.93 -12.44
N LEU A 157 5.60 -6.41 -13.52
CA LEU A 157 5.97 -5.14 -14.13
C LEU A 157 5.16 -4.01 -13.44
N LEU A 158 5.65 -3.50 -12.30
CA LEU A 158 4.95 -2.53 -11.45
C LEU A 158 4.50 -1.28 -12.22
N ARG A 159 5.37 -0.74 -13.10
CA ARG A 159 5.03 0.46 -13.90
C ARG A 159 3.81 0.29 -14.79
N CYS A 160 3.48 -0.95 -15.12
CA CYS A 160 2.43 -1.26 -16.09
C CYS A 160 1.34 -2.17 -15.52
N GLY A 161 1.36 -2.49 -14.23
CA GLY A 161 0.34 -3.33 -13.63
C GLY A 161 0.12 -4.65 -14.37
N LEU A 162 1.21 -5.33 -14.78
CA LEU A 162 1.18 -6.52 -15.64
C LEU A 162 2.09 -7.61 -15.08
N VAL A 163 1.63 -8.84 -15.07
CA VAL A 163 2.45 -10.03 -14.78
C VAL A 163 2.82 -10.71 -16.07
N ARG A 164 4.13 -10.94 -16.27
CA ARG A 164 4.68 -11.66 -17.43
C ARG A 164 5.39 -12.92 -16.97
N THR A 165 5.03 -14.07 -17.53
CA THR A 165 5.69 -15.37 -17.31
C THR A 165 6.30 -15.86 -18.60
N THR A 166 7.59 -16.19 -18.58
CA THR A 166 8.33 -16.72 -19.72
C THR A 166 8.93 -18.07 -19.35
N LEU A 167 8.87 -19.04 -20.25
CA LEU A 167 9.43 -20.36 -20.05
C LEU A 167 9.55 -21.13 -21.36
N THR A 168 10.37 -22.20 -21.38
CA THR A 168 10.37 -23.23 -22.40
C THR A 168 9.77 -24.51 -21.83
N TRP A 169 8.63 -24.94 -22.36
CA TRP A 169 7.98 -26.21 -22.05
C TRP A 169 8.54 -27.32 -22.92
N THR A 170 8.83 -28.48 -22.31
CA THR A 170 9.23 -29.71 -23.03
C THR A 170 8.18 -30.80 -22.77
N GLY A 171 7.46 -31.18 -23.78
CA GLY A 171 6.47 -32.27 -23.73
C GLY A 171 7.12 -33.64 -23.50
N SER A 172 6.31 -34.64 -23.17
CA SER A 172 6.74 -36.04 -22.96
C SER A 172 7.36 -36.64 -24.22
N ASP A 173 6.97 -36.16 -25.38
CA ASP A 173 7.52 -36.54 -26.72
C ASP A 173 8.83 -35.79 -27.06
N GLY A 174 9.38 -34.97 -26.12
CA GLY A 174 10.60 -34.20 -26.33
C GLY A 174 10.43 -32.89 -27.11
N ARG A 175 9.22 -32.57 -27.57
CA ARG A 175 8.94 -31.30 -28.26
C ARG A 175 9.10 -30.11 -27.33
N ARG A 176 9.83 -29.11 -27.81
CA ARG A 176 10.05 -27.86 -27.07
C ARG A 176 9.16 -26.75 -27.59
N THR A 177 8.58 -25.95 -26.69
CA THR A 177 7.74 -24.81 -27.03
C THR A 177 8.04 -23.66 -26.06
N ASP A 178 8.42 -22.48 -26.57
CA ASP A 178 8.56 -21.29 -25.76
C ASP A 178 7.19 -20.65 -25.55
N LEU A 179 6.87 -20.35 -24.31
CA LEU A 179 5.62 -19.76 -23.90
C LEU A 179 5.86 -18.42 -23.19
N VAL A 180 5.07 -17.42 -23.55
CA VAL A 180 5.04 -16.12 -22.86
C VAL A 180 3.60 -15.77 -22.54
N TYR A 181 3.26 -15.81 -21.26
CA TYR A 181 1.98 -15.31 -20.73
C TYR A 181 2.11 -13.88 -20.27
N GLU A 182 1.10 -13.06 -20.54
CA GLU A 182 0.95 -11.72 -20.02
C GLU A 182 -0.49 -11.53 -19.54
N VAL A 183 -0.64 -11.16 -18.26
CA VAL A 183 -1.94 -10.97 -17.59
C VAL A 183 -2.04 -9.54 -17.08
N LEU A 184 -3.16 -8.87 -17.37
CA LEU A 184 -3.48 -7.56 -16.83
C LEU A 184 -4.98 -7.40 -16.54
N ALA A 185 -5.32 -6.62 -15.50
CA ALA A 185 -6.63 -6.04 -15.29
C ALA A 185 -6.59 -4.61 -15.86
N ASP A 186 -7.47 -4.28 -16.81
CA ASP A 186 -7.34 -3.02 -17.60
C ASP A 186 -7.64 -1.79 -16.73
N ARG A 187 -6.59 -1.03 -16.39
CA ARG A 187 -6.72 0.18 -15.57
C ARG A 187 -7.54 1.28 -16.26
N ASN A 188 -7.53 1.29 -17.59
CA ASN A 188 -8.29 2.25 -18.40
C ASN A 188 -9.77 1.86 -18.55
N ALA A 189 -10.10 0.57 -18.48
CA ALA A 189 -11.46 0.04 -18.57
C ALA A 189 -11.77 -0.87 -17.36
N PRO A 190 -12.50 -0.39 -16.31
CA PRO A 190 -12.61 -1.07 -15.02
C PRO A 190 -13.17 -2.48 -15.11
N HIS A 191 -14.13 -2.72 -15.99
CA HIS A 191 -14.79 -4.02 -16.15
C HIS A 191 -14.04 -4.96 -17.09
N GLY A 192 -12.85 -4.57 -17.58
CA GLY A 192 -12.05 -5.30 -18.56
C GLY A 192 -10.77 -5.89 -17.99
N ALA A 193 -10.35 -7.04 -18.54
CA ALA A 193 -9.06 -7.65 -18.33
C ALA A 193 -8.60 -8.39 -19.59
N ALA A 194 -7.34 -8.81 -19.64
CA ALA A 194 -6.84 -9.59 -20.77
C ALA A 194 -5.72 -10.55 -20.37
N VAL A 195 -5.65 -11.69 -21.07
CA VAL A 195 -4.56 -12.64 -21.02
C VAL A 195 -4.03 -12.83 -22.42
N ARG A 196 -2.74 -12.56 -22.66
CA ARG A 196 -2.07 -12.83 -23.91
C ARG A 196 -1.13 -14.02 -23.73
N LEU A 197 -1.19 -14.96 -24.67
CA LEU A 197 -0.27 -16.09 -24.79
C LEU A 197 0.45 -16.01 -26.13
N ARG A 198 1.79 -15.98 -26.12
CA ARG A 198 2.64 -16.16 -27.27
C ARG A 198 3.26 -17.54 -27.24
N ILE A 199 3.17 -18.27 -28.36
CA ILE A 199 3.58 -19.64 -28.52
C ILE A 199 4.64 -19.68 -29.63
N THR A 200 5.86 -20.11 -29.34
CA THR A 200 6.91 -20.31 -30.32
C THR A 200 7.36 -21.77 -30.26
N PRO A 201 6.74 -22.64 -31.10
CA PRO A 201 7.11 -24.07 -31.14
C PRO A 201 8.45 -24.25 -31.87
N HIS A 202 9.26 -25.22 -31.39
CA HIS A 202 10.44 -25.72 -32.08
C HIS A 202 10.13 -26.96 -32.92
N TRP A 203 8.88 -27.14 -33.29
CA TRP A 203 8.31 -28.24 -34.08
C TRP A 203 7.20 -27.69 -35.02
N SER A 204 6.74 -28.50 -35.97
CA SER A 204 5.61 -28.17 -36.85
C SER A 204 4.48 -29.17 -36.67
N GLY A 205 3.22 -28.72 -36.75
CA GLY A 205 2.01 -29.52 -36.52
C GLY A 205 0.80 -28.67 -36.17
N THR A 206 -0.01 -29.12 -35.21
CA THR A 206 -1.21 -28.41 -34.73
C THR A 206 -1.06 -28.11 -33.26
N ALA A 207 -1.34 -26.88 -32.87
CA ALA A 207 -1.53 -26.44 -31.48
C ALA A 207 -3.01 -26.13 -31.24
N THR A 208 -3.48 -26.39 -30.01
CA THR A 208 -4.83 -26.02 -29.56
C THR A 208 -4.70 -25.07 -28.38
N VAL A 209 -5.41 -23.96 -28.43
CA VAL A 209 -5.54 -23.04 -27.27
C VAL A 209 -6.94 -23.18 -26.71
N THR A 210 -7.02 -23.39 -25.40
CA THR A 210 -8.30 -23.48 -24.67
C THR A 210 -8.42 -22.32 -23.70
N ASP A 211 -9.44 -21.52 -23.90
CA ASP A 211 -9.90 -20.47 -22.98
C ASP A 211 -10.86 -21.10 -21.96
N ARG A 212 -10.56 -20.89 -20.67
CA ARG A 212 -11.32 -21.44 -19.55
C ARG A 212 -11.74 -20.32 -18.58
N ILE A 213 -13.02 -20.26 -18.28
CA ILE A 213 -13.55 -19.63 -17.04
C ILE A 213 -13.64 -20.78 -16.04
N ASP A 214 -12.91 -20.71 -14.91
CA ASP A 214 -12.77 -21.82 -13.98
C ASP A 214 -13.56 -21.61 -12.68
N GLY A 215 -14.67 -22.34 -12.56
CA GLY A 215 -15.56 -22.27 -11.42
C GLY A 215 -14.97 -22.81 -10.11
N ARG A 216 -13.88 -23.59 -10.14
CA ARG A 216 -13.22 -24.12 -8.94
C ARG A 216 -12.69 -23.03 -8.03
N ALA A 217 -12.36 -21.84 -8.60
CA ALA A 217 -11.93 -20.66 -7.84
C ALA A 217 -13.08 -19.94 -7.13
N ALA A 218 -14.31 -20.13 -7.57
CA ALA A 218 -15.45 -19.38 -7.06
C ALA A 218 -15.84 -19.81 -5.64
N ARG A 219 -16.20 -18.82 -4.83
CA ARG A 219 -16.70 -19.05 -3.47
C ARG A 219 -17.92 -18.18 -3.20
N ARG A 220 -18.93 -18.73 -2.50
CA ARG A 220 -20.14 -18.03 -2.03
C ARG A 220 -20.98 -17.45 -3.15
N VAL A 221 -20.92 -18.08 -4.31
CA VAL A 221 -21.72 -17.74 -5.48
C VAL A 221 -22.32 -19.01 -6.09
N THR A 222 -23.55 -18.89 -6.59
CA THR A 222 -24.24 -19.96 -7.31
C THR A 222 -24.43 -19.59 -8.77
N GLN A 223 -24.32 -20.58 -9.67
CA GLN A 223 -24.51 -20.36 -11.10
C GLN A 223 -25.99 -20.07 -11.41
N THR A 224 -26.23 -19.03 -12.22
CA THR A 224 -27.58 -18.68 -12.69
C THR A 224 -27.76 -18.86 -14.20
N GLY A 225 -26.67 -19.09 -14.93
CA GLY A 225 -26.66 -19.31 -16.37
C GLY A 225 -25.25 -19.33 -16.95
N GLY A 226 -25.13 -19.58 -18.24
CA GLY A 226 -23.85 -19.50 -18.92
C GLY A 226 -23.75 -20.38 -20.17
N GLY A 227 -22.63 -20.24 -20.88
CA GLY A 227 -22.30 -20.93 -22.11
C GLY A 227 -21.89 -19.97 -23.23
N ALA A 228 -21.99 -20.43 -24.46
CA ALA A 228 -21.75 -19.63 -25.67
C ALA A 228 -22.71 -18.44 -25.73
N GLU A 229 -22.21 -17.28 -26.20
CA GLU A 229 -23.04 -16.11 -26.38
C GLU A 229 -23.72 -16.08 -27.76
N PRO A 230 -25.08 -16.10 -27.84
CA PRO A 230 -25.77 -16.02 -29.09
C PRO A 230 -25.41 -14.79 -29.91
N GLY A 231 -25.11 -14.95 -31.20
CA GLY A 231 -24.73 -13.86 -32.09
C GLY A 231 -23.37 -13.24 -31.83
N ALA A 232 -22.53 -13.86 -30.97
CA ALA A 232 -21.17 -13.41 -30.66
C ALA A 232 -20.15 -14.57 -30.78
N PRO A 233 -19.77 -14.99 -32.01
CA PRO A 233 -18.81 -16.07 -32.20
C PRO A 233 -17.52 -15.87 -31.45
N GLY A 234 -17.04 -16.90 -30.73
CA GLY A 234 -15.87 -16.85 -29.86
C GLY A 234 -16.07 -16.10 -28.57
N ALA A 235 -17.32 -15.87 -28.14
CA ALA A 235 -17.66 -15.34 -26.85
C ALA A 235 -18.43 -16.35 -25.98
N MET A 236 -18.08 -16.42 -24.69
CA MET A 236 -18.80 -17.20 -23.70
C MET A 236 -18.93 -16.40 -22.39
N ALA A 237 -19.93 -16.75 -21.59
CA ALA A 237 -20.12 -16.12 -20.28
C ALA A 237 -20.63 -17.14 -19.24
N VAL A 238 -20.34 -16.86 -17.97
CA VAL A 238 -20.88 -17.52 -16.79
C VAL A 238 -21.55 -16.48 -15.93
N SER A 239 -22.84 -16.66 -15.67
CA SER A 239 -23.63 -15.79 -14.76
C SER A 239 -23.78 -16.46 -13.42
N PHE A 240 -23.73 -15.64 -12.36
CA PHE A 240 -23.83 -16.09 -10.99
C PHE A 240 -24.69 -15.14 -10.13
N ARG A 241 -25.00 -15.60 -8.93
CA ARG A 241 -25.60 -14.80 -7.86
C ARG A 241 -24.85 -15.09 -6.56
N THR A 242 -24.55 -14.05 -5.77
CA THR A 242 -23.98 -14.21 -4.43
C THR A 242 -25.00 -14.81 -3.47
N GLU A 243 -24.52 -15.69 -2.59
CA GLU A 243 -25.32 -16.29 -1.54
C GLU A 243 -25.68 -15.23 -0.48
N GLY A 244 -26.92 -15.22 -0.03
CA GLY A 244 -27.42 -14.31 1.02
C GLY A 244 -27.66 -12.87 0.56
N THR A 245 -26.69 -12.20 -0.04
CA THR A 245 -26.82 -10.80 -0.50
C THR A 245 -27.55 -10.67 -1.84
N GLY A 246 -27.61 -11.73 -2.65
CA GLY A 246 -28.37 -11.78 -3.89
C GLY A 246 -27.82 -10.94 -5.05
N VAL A 247 -26.59 -10.43 -4.96
CA VAL A 247 -25.94 -9.66 -6.02
C VAL A 247 -25.75 -10.55 -7.24
N LYS A 248 -26.29 -10.14 -8.39
CA LYS A 248 -26.09 -10.82 -9.66
C LYS A 248 -24.74 -10.40 -10.27
N GLY A 249 -24.09 -11.31 -10.99
CA GLY A 249 -22.86 -10.98 -11.71
C GLY A 249 -22.62 -11.91 -12.89
N ALA A 250 -21.63 -11.54 -13.72
CA ALA A 250 -21.16 -12.37 -14.82
C ALA A 250 -19.67 -12.17 -15.08
N VAL A 251 -19.03 -13.26 -15.50
CA VAL A 251 -17.69 -13.28 -16.09
C VAL A 251 -17.85 -13.69 -17.54
N ALA A 252 -17.35 -12.89 -18.48
CA ALA A 252 -17.40 -13.16 -19.91
C ALA A 252 -15.99 -13.21 -20.50
N SER A 253 -15.82 -13.91 -21.59
CA SER A 253 -14.56 -14.03 -22.31
C SER A 253 -14.76 -14.05 -23.83
N VAL A 254 -13.83 -13.44 -24.57
CA VAL A 254 -13.71 -13.50 -26.02
C VAL A 254 -12.30 -13.96 -26.36
N LEU A 255 -12.18 -15.09 -27.04
CA LEU A 255 -10.90 -15.61 -27.52
C LEU A 255 -10.60 -15.14 -28.95
N ARG A 256 -9.36 -14.68 -29.19
CA ARG A 256 -8.83 -14.41 -30.55
C ARG A 256 -7.56 -15.25 -30.73
N THR A 257 -7.48 -15.95 -31.86
CA THR A 257 -6.35 -16.80 -32.27
C THR A 257 -5.94 -16.49 -33.71
N PRO A 258 -4.75 -16.93 -34.20
CA PRO A 258 -4.25 -16.56 -35.54
C PRO A 258 -5.14 -16.97 -36.70
N ASP A 259 -5.75 -18.14 -36.63
CA ASP A 259 -6.44 -18.73 -37.81
C ASP A 259 -7.88 -19.17 -37.51
N GLY A 260 -8.47 -18.79 -36.34
CA GLY A 260 -9.72 -19.45 -36.05
C GLY A 260 -10.70 -18.74 -35.17
N THR A 261 -11.95 -19.05 -35.41
CA THR A 261 -13.05 -18.79 -34.48
C THR A 261 -13.04 -19.91 -33.44
N ALA A 262 -12.94 -19.55 -32.17
CA ALA A 262 -13.06 -20.49 -31.07
C ALA A 262 -14.42 -21.19 -31.09
N ARG A 263 -14.42 -22.47 -30.75
CA ARG A 263 -15.65 -23.28 -30.61
C ARG A 263 -15.95 -23.42 -29.13
N PRO A 264 -17.05 -22.84 -28.63
CA PRO A 264 -17.49 -23.05 -27.27
C PRO A 264 -17.87 -24.51 -27.05
N ALA A 265 -17.54 -25.04 -25.86
CA ALA A 265 -18.10 -26.29 -25.41
C ALA A 265 -19.59 -26.10 -24.99
N ASP A 266 -20.37 -27.20 -24.99
CA ASP A 266 -21.77 -27.16 -24.68
C ASP A 266 -22.03 -26.78 -23.20
N GLY A 267 -22.60 -25.62 -23.01
CA GLY A 267 -23.12 -25.11 -21.76
C GLY A 267 -22.02 -24.79 -20.72
N ALA A 268 -22.40 -23.99 -19.72
CA ALA A 268 -21.60 -23.73 -18.51
C ALA A 268 -22.07 -24.67 -17.39
N ARG A 269 -21.13 -25.31 -16.68
CA ARG A 269 -21.42 -26.17 -15.53
C ARG A 269 -20.51 -25.82 -14.37
N SER A 270 -20.99 -25.93 -13.17
CA SER A 270 -20.20 -25.68 -11.95
C SER A 270 -19.43 -24.36 -12.01
N LEU A 271 -20.10 -23.29 -12.44
CA LEU A 271 -19.51 -21.94 -12.61
C LEU A 271 -18.36 -21.88 -13.63
N GLY A 272 -18.18 -22.92 -14.47
CA GLY A 272 -17.12 -23.01 -15.47
C GLY A 272 -17.67 -23.02 -16.91
N ALA A 273 -16.88 -22.48 -17.85
CA ALA A 273 -17.12 -22.57 -19.28
C ALA A 273 -15.78 -22.66 -20.02
N THR A 274 -15.78 -23.33 -21.20
CA THR A 274 -14.59 -23.48 -22.03
C THR A 274 -14.90 -23.21 -23.48
N GLN A 275 -13.89 -22.73 -24.22
CA GLN A 275 -13.88 -22.69 -25.68
C GLN A 275 -12.47 -22.95 -26.18
N SER A 276 -12.34 -23.56 -27.35
CA SER A 276 -11.05 -23.96 -27.90
C SER A 276 -10.92 -23.57 -29.37
N ALA A 277 -9.68 -23.33 -29.80
CA ALA A 277 -9.33 -23.17 -31.22
C ALA A 277 -8.04 -23.92 -31.52
N SER A 278 -8.03 -24.67 -32.63
CA SER A 278 -6.85 -25.36 -33.12
C SER A 278 -6.36 -24.71 -34.40
N PHE A 279 -5.05 -24.55 -34.54
CA PHE A 279 -4.43 -23.93 -35.71
C PHE A 279 -3.08 -24.58 -36.03
N PRO A 280 -2.65 -24.55 -37.31
CA PRO A 280 -1.39 -25.11 -37.73
C PRO A 280 -0.23 -24.22 -37.21
N VAL A 281 0.84 -24.86 -36.74
CA VAL A 281 2.05 -24.18 -36.28
C VAL A 281 3.29 -24.71 -37.03
N ARG A 282 4.26 -23.80 -37.20
CA ARG A 282 5.55 -24.07 -37.83
C ARG A 282 6.69 -23.77 -36.87
N SER A 283 7.72 -24.61 -36.90
CA SER A 283 8.94 -24.44 -36.08
C SER A 283 9.53 -23.03 -36.22
N GLY A 284 9.84 -22.40 -35.10
CA GLY A 284 10.46 -21.08 -35.00
C GLY A 284 9.54 -19.90 -35.27
N ARG A 285 8.27 -20.10 -35.66
CA ARG A 285 7.29 -19.04 -35.85
C ARG A 285 6.49 -18.78 -34.56
N THR A 286 6.39 -17.51 -34.16
CA THR A 286 5.58 -17.12 -33.00
C THR A 286 4.11 -16.91 -33.41
N TYR A 287 3.21 -17.46 -32.58
CA TYR A 287 1.76 -17.35 -32.69
C TYR A 287 1.22 -16.65 -31.46
N GLU A 288 0.15 -15.88 -31.61
CA GLU A 288 -0.47 -15.13 -30.52
C GLU A 288 -1.92 -15.55 -30.36
N ALA A 289 -2.30 -15.86 -29.11
CA ALA A 289 -3.69 -16.00 -28.69
C ALA A 289 -3.98 -14.98 -27.59
N VAL A 290 -5.13 -14.30 -27.68
CA VAL A 290 -5.53 -13.31 -26.68
C VAL A 290 -6.95 -13.59 -26.21
N LYS A 291 -7.08 -13.76 -24.92
CA LYS A 291 -8.35 -13.82 -24.20
C LYS A 291 -8.66 -12.43 -23.68
N TYR A 292 -9.80 -11.86 -24.07
CA TYR A 292 -10.34 -10.62 -23.56
C TYR A 292 -11.47 -10.93 -22.58
N VAL A 293 -11.42 -10.35 -21.40
CA VAL A 293 -12.31 -10.66 -20.29
C VAL A 293 -13.18 -9.45 -19.98
N GLY A 294 -14.44 -9.71 -19.61
CA GLY A 294 -15.34 -8.73 -19.03
C GLY A 294 -15.97 -9.27 -17.75
N VAL A 295 -16.09 -8.41 -16.73
CA VAL A 295 -16.71 -8.74 -15.45
C VAL A 295 -17.60 -7.60 -15.03
N ASP A 296 -18.87 -7.92 -14.69
CA ASP A 296 -19.78 -6.93 -14.14
C ASP A 296 -20.72 -7.54 -13.09
N THR A 297 -21.27 -6.68 -12.24
CA THR A 297 -22.21 -7.06 -11.18
C THR A 297 -23.39 -6.10 -11.11
N SER A 298 -24.49 -6.50 -10.45
CA SER A 298 -25.63 -5.62 -10.24
C SER A 298 -25.37 -4.45 -9.29
N LEU A 299 -24.16 -4.33 -8.74
CA LEU A 299 -23.71 -3.16 -8.01
C LEU A 299 -23.42 -1.98 -8.94
N THR A 300 -23.03 -2.26 -10.19
CA THR A 300 -22.60 -1.29 -11.21
C THR A 300 -23.43 -1.35 -12.49
N SER A 301 -24.19 -2.44 -12.72
CA SER A 301 -24.95 -2.70 -13.95
C SER A 301 -26.39 -3.12 -13.68
N ARG A 302 -27.30 -2.76 -14.58
CA ARG A 302 -28.68 -3.28 -14.59
C ARG A 302 -28.77 -4.67 -15.25
N ASP A 303 -27.86 -4.96 -16.19
CA ASP A 303 -27.70 -6.26 -16.84
C ASP A 303 -26.23 -6.67 -16.85
N PRO A 304 -25.73 -7.25 -15.74
CA PRO A 304 -24.31 -7.61 -15.59
C PRO A 304 -23.78 -8.56 -16.68
N ARG A 305 -24.64 -9.45 -17.22
CA ARG A 305 -24.25 -10.36 -18.28
C ARG A 305 -23.98 -9.62 -19.59
N ALA A 306 -24.93 -8.78 -20.01
CA ALA A 306 -24.79 -8.01 -21.24
C ALA A 306 -23.58 -7.07 -21.16
N ASP A 307 -23.36 -6.41 -20.02
CA ASP A 307 -22.25 -5.47 -19.82
C ASP A 307 -20.91 -6.18 -19.72
N ALA A 308 -20.80 -7.32 -19.05
CA ALA A 308 -19.59 -8.16 -19.06
C ALA A 308 -19.22 -8.62 -20.49
N VAL A 309 -20.21 -9.12 -21.26
CA VAL A 309 -19.99 -9.52 -22.66
C VAL A 309 -19.56 -8.30 -23.50
N SER A 310 -20.21 -7.15 -23.30
CA SER A 310 -19.85 -5.91 -23.99
C SER A 310 -18.43 -5.46 -23.71
N ALA A 311 -17.97 -5.53 -22.45
CA ALA A 311 -16.61 -5.20 -22.04
C ALA A 311 -15.57 -6.13 -22.70
N ALA A 312 -15.79 -7.45 -22.67
CA ALA A 312 -14.93 -8.43 -23.34
C ALA A 312 -14.82 -8.17 -24.86
N ARG A 313 -15.98 -7.93 -25.51
CA ARG A 313 -16.03 -7.59 -26.95
C ARG A 313 -15.37 -6.26 -27.27
N ALA A 314 -15.50 -5.26 -26.43
CA ALA A 314 -14.82 -3.97 -26.58
C ALA A 314 -13.29 -4.13 -26.53
N GLY A 315 -12.79 -4.93 -25.58
CA GLY A 315 -11.38 -5.32 -25.52
C GLY A 315 -10.91 -6.00 -26.82
N ALA A 316 -11.69 -7.01 -27.29
CA ALA A 316 -11.39 -7.76 -28.51
C ALA A 316 -11.41 -6.89 -29.78
N ARG A 317 -12.31 -5.91 -29.88
CA ARG A 317 -12.35 -4.94 -31.00
C ARG A 317 -11.15 -4.00 -30.97
N ARG A 318 -10.73 -3.55 -29.78
CA ARG A 318 -9.57 -2.67 -29.59
C ARG A 318 -8.27 -3.41 -29.95
N GLY A 319 -8.19 -4.70 -29.66
CA GLY A 319 -7.00 -5.52 -29.82
C GLY A 319 -5.96 -5.28 -28.72
N TRP A 320 -5.03 -6.25 -28.57
CA TRP A 320 -4.04 -6.22 -27.49
C TRP A 320 -3.21 -4.93 -27.45
N ARG A 321 -2.66 -4.50 -28.59
CA ARG A 321 -1.74 -3.37 -28.64
C ARG A 321 -2.40 -2.09 -28.08
N ALA A 322 -3.56 -1.73 -28.61
CA ALA A 322 -4.24 -0.50 -28.19
C ALA A 322 -4.76 -0.58 -26.76
N LEU A 323 -5.23 -1.76 -26.30
CA LEU A 323 -5.62 -2.00 -24.91
C LEU A 323 -4.42 -1.80 -23.98
N TYR A 324 -3.29 -2.46 -24.28
CA TYR A 324 -2.07 -2.37 -23.49
C TYR A 324 -1.50 -0.94 -23.43
N GLU A 325 -1.47 -0.23 -24.55
CA GLU A 325 -0.99 1.17 -24.61
C GLU A 325 -1.84 2.10 -23.73
N ALA A 326 -3.17 1.96 -23.76
CA ALA A 326 -4.09 2.74 -22.92
C ALA A 326 -3.91 2.39 -21.44
N HIS A 327 -3.86 1.10 -21.11
CA HIS A 327 -3.62 0.59 -19.76
C HIS A 327 -2.29 1.11 -19.18
N ALA A 328 -1.19 0.93 -19.91
CA ALA A 328 0.13 1.41 -19.50
C ALA A 328 0.22 2.94 -19.43
N GLY A 329 -0.56 3.64 -20.25
CA GLY A 329 -0.72 5.09 -20.18
C GLY A 329 -1.33 5.55 -18.87
N THR A 330 -2.43 4.93 -18.44
CA THR A 330 -3.09 5.23 -17.16
C THR A 330 -2.17 4.92 -15.95
N TRP A 331 -1.48 3.78 -15.96
CA TRP A 331 -0.50 3.48 -14.92
C TRP A 331 0.63 4.50 -14.83
N ARG A 332 1.13 4.98 -16.00
CA ARG A 332 2.17 6.01 -16.01
C ARG A 332 1.72 7.30 -15.32
N THR A 333 0.50 7.77 -15.59
CA THR A 333 -0.05 8.95 -14.89
C THR A 333 -0.12 8.73 -13.37
N LEU A 334 -0.52 7.53 -12.94
CA LEU A 334 -0.53 7.22 -11.51
C LEU A 334 0.86 7.24 -10.88
N TRP A 335 1.91 6.93 -11.63
CA TRP A 335 3.30 6.96 -11.15
C TRP A 335 3.96 8.34 -11.20
N GLU A 336 3.28 9.38 -11.69
CA GLU A 336 3.78 10.76 -11.68
C GLU A 336 3.80 11.36 -10.27
N SER A 337 3.08 10.79 -9.31
CA SER A 337 3.07 11.17 -7.88
C SER A 337 3.68 10.08 -6.99
N GLY A 338 3.98 10.42 -5.72
CA GLY A 338 4.48 9.49 -4.70
C GLY A 338 5.95 9.67 -4.33
N ALA A 339 6.40 8.89 -3.34
CA ALA A 339 7.78 8.91 -2.84
C ALA A 339 8.70 8.03 -3.67
N ASP A 340 9.94 8.47 -3.87
CA ASP A 340 11.03 7.71 -4.48
C ASP A 340 12.38 8.15 -3.87
N LEU A 341 13.35 7.22 -3.87
CA LEU A 341 14.73 7.49 -3.43
C LEU A 341 15.63 8.00 -4.57
N ASP A 342 15.09 8.16 -5.78
CA ASP A 342 15.84 8.72 -6.90
C ASP A 342 15.90 10.25 -6.77
N THR A 343 16.96 10.74 -6.15
CA THR A 343 17.08 12.15 -5.78
C THR A 343 18.13 12.93 -6.55
N ALA A 344 18.71 12.40 -7.59
CA ALA A 344 19.45 13.30 -8.45
C ALA A 344 18.46 14.34 -9.00
N PRO A 345 18.53 15.64 -8.61
CA PRO A 345 17.91 16.69 -9.41
C PRO A 345 18.41 16.47 -10.82
N ALA A 346 17.54 16.67 -11.84
CA ALA A 346 18.01 16.76 -13.20
C ALA A 346 19.11 17.85 -13.22
N ASP A 347 20.36 17.44 -13.18
CA ASP A 347 21.51 18.31 -13.01
C ASP A 347 21.63 19.29 -14.16
N PRO A 348 22.06 20.52 -13.91
CA PRO A 348 22.66 21.33 -14.96
C PRO A 348 23.86 20.56 -15.54
N PRO A 349 24.08 20.61 -16.87
CA PRO A 349 25.14 19.86 -17.54
C PRO A 349 26.52 20.23 -16.94
N GLY A 350 27.18 19.28 -16.27
CA GLY A 350 28.53 19.48 -15.72
C GLY A 350 28.85 18.82 -14.38
N ARG A 351 27.92 18.19 -13.66
CA ARG A 351 28.21 17.38 -12.47
C ARG A 351 28.34 15.90 -12.82
N GLY A 352 29.26 15.20 -12.12
CA GLY A 352 29.54 13.79 -12.34
C GLY A 352 28.31 12.88 -12.21
N ALA A 353 28.46 11.60 -12.60
CA ALA A 353 27.40 10.60 -12.53
C ALA A 353 26.68 10.61 -11.17
N ALA A 354 25.35 10.49 -11.19
CA ALA A 354 24.57 10.35 -9.96
C ALA A 354 25.14 9.20 -9.09
N PRO A 355 25.21 9.39 -7.74
CA PRO A 355 25.74 8.37 -6.86
C PRO A 355 24.97 7.07 -7.02
N GLN A 356 25.70 5.96 -7.01
CA GLN A 356 25.07 4.64 -7.06
C GLN A 356 24.37 4.37 -5.72
N PRO A 357 23.11 3.87 -5.76
CA PRO A 357 22.41 3.49 -4.54
C PRO A 357 23.10 2.30 -3.87
N THR A 358 22.95 2.21 -2.56
CA THR A 358 23.30 1.00 -1.81
C THR A 358 22.33 -0.13 -2.13
N ALA A 359 22.72 -1.39 -1.85
CA ALA A 359 21.82 -2.53 -2.00
C ALA A 359 20.54 -2.34 -1.18
N ARG A 360 20.65 -1.80 0.05
CA ARG A 360 19.51 -1.50 0.92
C ARG A 360 18.59 -0.43 0.32
N GLN A 361 19.13 0.60 -0.30
CA GLN A 361 18.32 1.62 -0.98
C GLN A 361 17.59 1.06 -2.21
N GLU A 362 18.19 0.10 -2.94
CA GLU A 362 17.49 -0.58 -4.05
C GLU A 362 16.32 -1.45 -3.55
N GLU A 363 16.48 -2.16 -2.43
CA GLU A 363 15.40 -2.89 -1.77
C GLU A 363 14.30 -1.93 -1.31
N LEU A 364 14.66 -0.85 -0.64
CA LEU A 364 13.72 0.16 -0.15
C LEU A 364 12.92 0.81 -1.29
N ARG A 365 13.55 1.07 -2.43
CA ARG A 365 12.86 1.50 -3.67
C ARG A 365 11.83 0.49 -4.13
N LEU A 366 12.19 -0.79 -4.16
CA LEU A 366 11.26 -1.85 -4.56
C LEU A 366 10.07 -1.91 -3.60
N TRP A 367 10.31 -1.82 -2.29
CA TRP A 367 9.26 -1.84 -1.27
C TRP A 367 8.33 -0.64 -1.38
N LEU A 368 8.86 0.57 -1.58
CA LEU A 368 8.06 1.78 -1.83
C LEU A 368 7.13 1.63 -3.04
N ARG A 369 7.69 1.14 -4.14
CA ARG A 369 6.93 0.95 -5.38
C ARG A 369 5.91 -0.17 -5.26
N SER A 370 6.25 -1.27 -4.58
CA SER A 370 5.29 -2.34 -4.28
C SER A 370 4.18 -1.87 -3.34
N ALA A 371 4.51 -1.07 -2.30
CA ALA A 371 3.52 -0.52 -1.39
C ALA A 371 2.51 0.37 -2.13
N ARG A 372 3.00 1.29 -2.96
CA ARG A 372 2.13 2.14 -3.77
C ARG A 372 1.33 1.33 -4.81
N TYR A 373 1.93 0.34 -5.46
CA TYR A 373 1.23 -0.55 -6.40
C TYR A 373 0.05 -1.26 -5.72
N GLY A 374 0.22 -1.76 -4.50
CA GLY A 374 -0.84 -2.42 -3.73
C GLY A 374 -2.06 -1.52 -3.55
N LEU A 375 -1.88 -0.29 -3.07
CA LEU A 375 -2.97 0.67 -2.93
C LEU A 375 -3.61 1.02 -4.28
N LEU A 376 -2.81 1.40 -5.28
CA LEU A 376 -3.30 1.80 -6.60
C LEU A 376 -4.03 0.67 -7.34
N SER A 377 -3.64 -0.59 -7.15
CA SER A 377 -4.31 -1.74 -7.79
C SER A 377 -5.62 -2.13 -7.11
N SER A 378 -5.85 -1.69 -5.86
CA SER A 378 -7.02 -2.08 -5.06
C SER A 378 -8.11 -1.02 -4.98
N THR A 379 -7.85 0.22 -5.41
CA THR A 379 -8.86 1.29 -5.46
C THR A 379 -8.80 2.10 -6.76
N ARG A 380 -9.86 2.84 -7.05
CA ARG A 380 -9.99 3.73 -8.19
C ARG A 380 -10.95 4.88 -7.89
N PRO A 381 -10.85 6.03 -8.58
CA PRO A 381 -11.82 7.10 -8.39
C PRO A 381 -13.25 6.61 -8.65
N GLY A 382 -14.17 6.95 -7.74
CA GLY A 382 -15.58 6.55 -7.83
C GLY A 382 -15.83 5.07 -7.55
N ALA A 383 -14.87 4.33 -6.96
CA ALA A 383 -15.14 3.00 -6.44
C ALA A 383 -16.21 3.08 -5.36
N ARG A 384 -17.12 2.09 -5.37
CA ARG A 384 -18.27 2.03 -4.46
C ARG A 384 -17.86 1.81 -3.01
N ASP A 385 -16.83 0.99 -2.80
CA ASP A 385 -16.46 0.49 -1.49
C ASP A 385 -15.03 0.88 -1.13
N SER A 386 -14.77 0.96 0.17
CA SER A 386 -13.48 1.24 0.78
C SER A 386 -12.51 0.04 0.63
N LEU A 387 -11.33 0.16 1.23
CA LEU A 387 -10.27 -0.83 1.21
C LEU A 387 -10.29 -1.69 2.47
N GLY A 388 -10.34 -3.01 2.32
CA GLY A 388 -10.00 -3.94 3.40
C GLY A 388 -8.48 -4.07 3.56
N PRO A 389 -7.99 -4.73 4.63
CA PRO A 389 -6.55 -4.85 4.92
C PRO A 389 -5.72 -5.49 3.81
N THR A 390 -6.30 -6.39 3.00
CA THR A 390 -5.63 -7.01 1.85
C THR A 390 -6.17 -6.53 0.50
N GLY A 391 -7.03 -5.51 0.49
CA GLY A 391 -7.65 -4.98 -0.72
C GLY A 391 -8.36 -6.06 -1.54
N LEU A 392 -7.95 -6.23 -2.80
CA LEU A 392 -8.52 -7.21 -3.73
C LEU A 392 -7.58 -8.41 -3.98
N THR A 393 -6.57 -8.63 -3.12
CA THR A 393 -5.55 -9.65 -3.36
C THR A 393 -5.89 -11.01 -2.77
N SER A 394 -6.74 -11.05 -1.73
CA SER A 394 -7.19 -12.26 -1.06
C SER A 394 -8.55 -12.06 -0.37
N ASP A 395 -9.12 -13.14 0.17
CA ASP A 395 -10.31 -13.11 1.03
C ASP A 395 -9.95 -13.09 2.53
N ASN A 396 -8.73 -12.74 2.87
CA ASN A 396 -8.31 -12.56 4.26
C ASN A 396 -9.11 -11.45 4.94
N TYR A 397 -9.23 -11.54 6.26
CA TYR A 397 -10.09 -10.66 7.06
C TYR A 397 -11.53 -10.64 6.55
N ALA A 398 -11.96 -11.73 5.88
CA ALA A 398 -13.24 -11.84 5.18
C ALA A 398 -13.46 -10.73 4.13
N GLY A 399 -12.41 -10.00 3.71
CA GLY A 399 -12.51 -8.80 2.88
C GLY A 399 -13.23 -7.64 3.55
N MET A 400 -13.33 -7.64 4.88
CA MET A 400 -14.01 -6.61 5.66
C MET A 400 -13.23 -5.31 5.66
N ILE A 401 -13.94 -4.21 5.96
CA ILE A 401 -13.39 -2.86 6.05
C ILE A 401 -13.28 -2.49 7.53
N PHE A 402 -12.08 -2.12 7.96
CA PHE A 402 -11.69 -1.74 9.31
C PHE A 402 -11.26 -0.26 9.35
N TRP A 403 -10.80 0.23 10.51
CA TRP A 403 -10.13 1.51 10.70
C TRP A 403 -8.81 1.65 9.93
N ASP A 404 -8.28 0.52 9.46
CA ASP A 404 -7.12 0.40 8.57
C ASP A 404 -7.23 1.32 7.36
N ALA A 405 -8.45 1.44 6.83
CA ALA A 405 -8.72 2.29 5.68
C ALA A 405 -8.49 3.76 6.01
N GLU A 406 -9.02 4.26 7.12
CA GLU A 406 -8.97 5.66 7.53
C GLU A 406 -7.61 6.07 8.09
N THR A 407 -6.98 5.22 8.91
CA THR A 407 -5.77 5.59 9.68
C THR A 407 -4.49 5.22 8.93
N TRP A 408 -4.48 4.10 8.22
CA TRP A 408 -3.27 3.56 7.63
C TRP A 408 -3.16 3.79 6.11
N MET A 409 -4.22 3.58 5.34
CA MET A 409 -4.19 3.69 3.88
C MET A 409 -4.55 5.10 3.37
N PHE A 410 -5.56 5.72 3.97
CA PHE A 410 -6.11 7.02 3.55
C PHE A 410 -5.10 8.17 3.54
N PRO A 411 -4.24 8.39 4.58
CA PRO A 411 -3.40 9.59 4.60
C PRO A 411 -2.41 9.64 3.43
N SER A 412 -1.78 8.52 3.07
CA SER A 412 -0.84 8.46 1.95
C SER A 412 -1.54 8.63 0.59
N LEU A 413 -2.78 8.11 0.45
CA LEU A 413 -3.61 8.35 -0.73
C LEU A 413 -4.04 9.81 -0.81
N LEU A 414 -4.50 10.41 0.30
CA LEU A 414 -4.92 11.80 0.36
C LEU A 414 -3.81 12.76 -0.05
N ALA A 415 -2.59 12.47 0.38
CA ALA A 415 -1.43 13.31 0.08
C ALA A 415 -1.13 13.40 -1.42
N THR A 416 -1.42 12.37 -2.20
CA THR A 416 -1.05 12.29 -3.62
C THR A 416 -2.23 12.20 -4.58
N ASP A 417 -3.30 11.53 -4.18
CA ASP A 417 -4.45 11.19 -5.02
C ASP A 417 -5.78 11.33 -4.23
N PRO A 418 -6.23 12.57 -3.93
CA PRO A 418 -7.44 12.80 -3.12
C PRO A 418 -8.71 12.14 -3.64
N ASP A 419 -8.82 11.94 -4.98
CA ASP A 419 -9.97 11.25 -5.58
C ASP A 419 -9.98 9.74 -5.26
N LEU A 420 -8.79 9.13 -5.06
CA LEU A 420 -8.69 7.76 -4.56
C LEU A 420 -9.01 7.70 -3.06
N ALA A 421 -8.48 8.61 -2.27
CA ALA A 421 -8.76 8.70 -0.84
C ALA A 421 -10.26 8.88 -0.56
N ARG A 422 -10.94 9.66 -1.38
CA ARG A 422 -12.39 9.90 -1.26
C ARG A 422 -13.21 8.62 -1.19
N THR A 423 -12.82 7.56 -1.87
CA THR A 423 -13.57 6.29 -1.88
C THR A 423 -13.73 5.68 -0.49
N VAL A 424 -12.77 5.92 0.41
CA VAL A 424 -12.84 5.51 1.83
C VAL A 424 -14.00 6.21 2.53
N LEU A 425 -14.12 7.52 2.34
CA LEU A 425 -15.19 8.33 2.94
C LEU A 425 -16.56 8.10 2.28
N ASP A 426 -16.59 7.93 0.95
CA ASP A 426 -17.83 7.65 0.22
C ASP A 426 -18.48 6.32 0.70
N HIS A 427 -17.67 5.33 1.11
CA HIS A 427 -18.18 4.12 1.77
C HIS A 427 -18.87 4.45 3.09
N ARG A 428 -18.28 5.27 3.95
CA ARG A 428 -18.86 5.67 5.25
C ARG A 428 -20.13 6.51 5.07
N VAL A 429 -20.13 7.43 4.11
CA VAL A 429 -21.33 8.20 3.75
C VAL A 429 -22.46 7.25 3.27
N ARG A 430 -22.15 6.31 2.41
CA ARG A 430 -23.12 5.33 1.89
C ARG A 430 -23.70 4.42 2.98
N THR A 431 -22.90 4.05 3.97
CA THR A 431 -23.31 3.15 5.07
C THR A 431 -23.86 3.90 6.30
N SER A 432 -23.92 5.23 6.28
CA SER A 432 -24.45 6.08 7.37
C SER A 432 -25.89 5.71 7.79
N PRO A 433 -26.82 5.31 6.90
CA PRO A 433 -28.14 4.87 7.35
C PRO A 433 -28.09 3.67 8.30
N ALA A 434 -27.27 2.65 8.01
CA ALA A 434 -27.07 1.52 8.90
C ALA A 434 -26.35 1.94 10.19
N ALA A 435 -25.36 2.83 10.09
CA ALA A 435 -24.67 3.35 11.26
C ALA A 435 -25.61 4.10 12.23
N ARG A 436 -26.60 4.81 11.72
CA ARG A 436 -27.65 5.46 12.53
C ARG A 436 -28.54 4.43 13.23
N ASP A 437 -28.93 3.36 12.53
CA ASP A 437 -29.69 2.26 13.11
C ASP A 437 -28.88 1.51 14.18
N ASN A 438 -27.58 1.31 13.95
CA ASN A 438 -26.68 0.68 14.91
C ASN A 438 -26.60 1.51 16.20
N ALA A 439 -26.36 2.83 16.12
CA ALA A 439 -26.31 3.73 17.27
C ALA A 439 -27.61 3.64 18.09
N ARG A 440 -28.78 3.77 17.43
CA ARG A 440 -30.09 3.70 18.08
C ARG A 440 -30.33 2.36 18.79
N LYS A 441 -29.98 1.24 18.18
CA LYS A 441 -30.10 -0.11 18.78
C LYS A 441 -29.16 -0.32 19.98
N LEU A 442 -28.02 0.40 20.01
CA LEU A 442 -27.11 0.43 21.14
C LEU A 442 -27.53 1.43 22.24
N GLY A 443 -28.59 2.22 22.02
CA GLY A 443 -29.08 3.24 22.95
C GLY A 443 -28.37 4.58 22.84
N PHE A 444 -27.69 4.86 21.72
CA PHE A 444 -27.00 6.11 21.44
C PHE A 444 -27.67 6.88 20.29
N GLU A 445 -27.32 8.17 20.19
CA GLU A 445 -27.68 9.04 19.06
C GLU A 445 -26.64 8.97 17.94
N GLY A 446 -26.87 9.64 16.83
CA GLY A 446 -25.92 9.85 15.76
C GLY A 446 -25.56 8.61 14.94
N LEU A 447 -24.27 8.38 14.69
CA LEU A 447 -23.75 7.34 13.81
C LEU A 447 -22.75 6.44 14.58
N PHE A 448 -23.01 5.12 14.55
CA PHE A 448 -22.08 4.12 15.04
C PHE A 448 -21.71 3.14 13.92
N PHE A 449 -20.52 3.25 13.41
CA PHE A 449 -19.93 2.30 12.46
C PHE A 449 -19.32 1.13 13.22
N PRO A 450 -19.64 -0.12 12.87
CA PRO A 450 -19.09 -1.28 13.57
C PRO A 450 -17.61 -1.47 13.27
N TRP A 451 -16.89 -2.12 14.17
CA TRP A 451 -15.46 -2.42 14.05
C TRP A 451 -15.08 -2.95 12.66
N THR A 452 -15.87 -3.88 12.12
CA THR A 452 -15.74 -4.37 10.76
C THR A 452 -17.04 -4.17 9.98
N SER A 453 -16.92 -3.79 8.73
CA SER A 453 -18.04 -3.52 7.82
C SER A 453 -17.92 -4.31 6.53
N ALA A 454 -19.04 -4.57 5.88
CA ALA A 454 -19.11 -5.18 4.55
C ALA A 454 -20.00 -4.33 3.62
N SER A 455 -21.07 -4.90 3.06
CA SER A 455 -21.87 -4.27 2.02
C SER A 455 -22.72 -3.09 2.50
N SER A 456 -23.24 -3.13 3.74
CA SER A 456 -24.19 -2.14 4.28
C SER A 456 -23.75 -1.45 5.56
N GLY A 457 -22.83 -2.04 6.32
CA GLY A 457 -22.40 -1.54 7.63
C GLY A 457 -23.33 -1.92 8.78
N ASP A 458 -24.18 -2.94 8.61
CA ASP A 458 -25.06 -3.43 9.70
C ASP A 458 -24.25 -4.20 10.74
N LEU A 459 -24.32 -3.74 12.00
CA LEU A 459 -23.55 -4.29 13.11
C LEU A 459 -23.78 -5.79 13.31
N TRP A 460 -25.04 -6.21 13.28
CA TRP A 460 -25.41 -7.60 13.60
C TRP A 460 -25.29 -8.57 12.42
N GLY A 461 -25.46 -8.07 11.20
CA GLY A 461 -25.40 -8.88 9.98
C GLY A 461 -24.01 -8.97 9.37
N GLU A 462 -23.10 -8.05 9.72
CA GLU A 462 -21.79 -7.96 9.06
C GLU A 462 -20.61 -8.05 10.01
N CYS A 463 -20.67 -7.32 11.16
CA CYS A 463 -19.48 -7.19 11.99
C CYS A 463 -19.03 -8.53 12.56
N GLN A 464 -17.77 -8.80 12.38
CA GLN A 464 -17.07 -9.97 12.91
C GLN A 464 -16.01 -9.49 13.88
N SER A 465 -16.01 -10.04 15.08
CA SER A 465 -14.94 -9.80 16.03
C SER A 465 -14.67 -11.07 16.82
N TRP A 466 -13.48 -11.13 17.33
CA TRP A 466 -13.07 -12.13 18.29
C TRP A 466 -13.77 -11.88 19.64
N ASN A 467 -13.61 -12.78 20.59
CA ASN A 467 -13.92 -12.50 21.98
C ASN A 467 -12.68 -11.83 22.63
N PRO A 468 -12.79 -10.62 23.21
CA PRO A 468 -13.97 -9.86 23.60
C PRO A 468 -14.64 -9.10 22.44
N PRO A 469 -15.85 -8.51 22.66
CA PRO A 469 -16.73 -8.05 21.58
C PRO A 469 -16.28 -6.72 20.95
N HIS A 470 -15.19 -6.72 20.23
CA HIS A 470 -14.64 -5.54 19.54
C HIS A 470 -15.67 -4.82 18.67
N CYS A 471 -16.65 -5.53 18.11
CA CYS A 471 -17.70 -4.94 17.30
C CYS A 471 -18.40 -3.75 17.97
N VAL A 472 -18.52 -3.75 19.29
CA VAL A 472 -19.21 -2.70 20.07
C VAL A 472 -18.28 -1.91 20.98
N THR A 473 -17.09 -2.40 21.29
CA THR A 473 -16.16 -1.73 22.23
C THR A 473 -15.09 -0.89 21.55
N GLN A 474 -14.77 -1.14 20.27
CA GLN A 474 -13.83 -0.35 19.47
C GLN A 474 -14.49 0.97 19.03
N ASN A 475 -14.68 1.89 19.98
CA ASN A 475 -15.40 3.14 19.73
C ASN A 475 -14.51 4.18 19.00
N HIS A 476 -13.19 4.10 19.10
CA HIS A 476 -12.28 5.04 18.46
C HIS A 476 -12.49 5.17 16.95
N LEU A 477 -12.95 4.10 16.26
CA LEU A 477 -13.29 4.13 14.83
C LEU A 477 -14.18 5.33 14.45
N GLN A 478 -15.11 5.74 15.32
CA GLN A 478 -15.99 6.89 15.08
C GLN A 478 -15.18 8.18 14.99
N GLY A 479 -14.12 8.28 15.80
CA GLY A 479 -13.17 9.39 15.77
C GLY A 479 -12.22 9.32 14.58
N ASP A 480 -11.74 8.13 14.20
CA ASP A 480 -10.85 7.92 13.04
C ASP A 480 -11.53 8.34 11.74
N ILE A 481 -12.80 8.01 11.57
CA ILE A 481 -13.63 8.46 10.43
C ILE A 481 -13.76 9.97 10.43
N ALA A 482 -14.01 10.58 11.60
CA ALA A 482 -14.13 12.05 11.71
C ALA A 482 -12.80 12.74 11.38
N LEU A 483 -11.67 12.19 11.83
CA LEU A 483 -10.34 12.71 11.51
C LEU A 483 -10.09 12.65 10.00
N ALA A 484 -10.33 11.51 9.36
CA ALA A 484 -10.17 11.33 7.91
C ALA A 484 -11.08 12.31 7.12
N ALA A 485 -12.35 12.46 7.52
CA ALA A 485 -13.28 13.38 6.87
C ALA A 485 -12.81 14.85 6.98
N TRP A 486 -12.30 15.26 8.14
CA TRP A 486 -11.78 16.60 8.33
C TRP A 486 -10.47 16.82 7.55
N GLN A 487 -9.56 15.84 7.55
CA GLN A 487 -8.34 15.88 6.73
C GLN A 487 -8.65 16.01 5.24
N TYR A 488 -9.68 15.31 4.75
CA TYR A 488 -10.13 15.45 3.36
C TYR A 488 -10.57 16.89 3.03
N TRP A 489 -11.35 17.51 3.93
CA TRP A 489 -11.74 18.93 3.79
C TRP A 489 -10.52 19.86 3.78
N LEU A 490 -9.57 19.66 4.71
CA LEU A 490 -8.35 20.48 4.79
C LEU A 490 -7.50 20.34 3.52
N ALA A 491 -7.40 19.13 2.98
CA ALA A 491 -6.59 18.83 1.80
C ALA A 491 -7.22 19.35 0.50
N THR A 492 -8.55 19.28 0.38
CA THR A 492 -9.23 19.56 -0.90
C THR A 492 -9.87 20.95 -0.95
N GLY A 493 -10.39 21.44 0.18
CA GLY A 493 -11.22 22.64 0.21
C GLY A 493 -12.55 22.49 -0.53
N ASP A 494 -13.02 21.25 -0.77
CA ASP A 494 -14.26 20.97 -1.50
C ASP A 494 -15.48 21.31 -0.63
N ARG A 495 -15.94 22.57 -0.73
CA ARG A 495 -17.14 23.03 -0.02
C ARG A 495 -18.41 22.29 -0.45
N GLY A 496 -18.47 21.79 -1.69
CA GLY A 496 -19.61 21.03 -2.20
C GLY A 496 -19.72 19.69 -1.47
N TRP A 497 -18.62 18.98 -1.36
CA TRP A 497 -18.54 17.75 -0.59
C TRP A 497 -18.79 18.00 0.90
N LEU A 498 -18.15 19.02 1.50
CA LEU A 498 -18.32 19.31 2.92
C LEU A 498 -19.80 19.51 3.29
N ARG A 499 -20.54 20.31 2.49
CA ARG A 499 -21.98 20.58 2.75
C ARG A 499 -22.86 19.36 2.52
N ARG A 500 -22.60 18.57 1.48
CA ARG A 500 -23.48 17.46 1.09
C ARG A 500 -23.23 16.20 1.90
N ASP A 501 -21.96 15.88 2.15
CA ASP A 501 -21.50 14.59 2.68
C ASP A 501 -20.71 14.74 3.99
N GLY A 502 -19.74 15.67 4.04
CA GLY A 502 -18.77 15.80 5.13
C GLY A 502 -19.37 16.31 6.45
N GLU A 503 -20.11 17.41 6.42
CA GLU A 503 -20.75 17.96 7.63
C GLU A 503 -21.83 17.03 8.19
N PRO A 504 -22.74 16.44 7.40
CA PRO A 504 -23.68 15.44 7.90
C PRO A 504 -23.01 14.22 8.54
N LEU A 505 -21.88 13.74 7.96
CA LEU A 505 -21.10 12.63 8.54
C LEU A 505 -20.48 13.06 9.88
N LEU A 506 -19.77 14.18 9.91
CA LEU A 506 -19.11 14.71 11.11
C LEU A 506 -20.14 15.02 12.23
N ARG A 507 -21.28 15.61 11.88
CA ARG A 507 -22.38 15.86 12.81
C ARG A 507 -22.88 14.57 13.45
N GLY A 508 -23.18 13.54 12.65
CA GLY A 508 -23.67 12.27 13.16
C GLY A 508 -22.67 11.55 14.06
N LEU A 509 -21.35 11.67 13.77
CA LEU A 509 -20.29 11.15 14.65
C LEU A 509 -20.19 11.95 15.96
N ALA A 510 -20.38 13.27 15.93
CA ALA A 510 -20.39 14.11 17.13
C ALA A 510 -21.63 13.86 18.00
N GLU A 511 -22.80 13.64 17.39
CA GLU A 511 -24.04 13.23 18.09
C GLU A 511 -23.82 11.89 18.83
N PHE A 512 -23.14 10.93 18.19
CA PHE A 512 -22.78 9.68 18.87
C PHE A 512 -21.89 9.95 20.09
N TRP A 513 -20.79 10.68 19.94
CA TRP A 513 -19.88 10.97 21.04
C TRP A 513 -20.56 11.73 22.18
N ALA A 514 -21.39 12.73 21.87
CA ALA A 514 -22.13 13.48 22.88
C ALA A 514 -23.09 12.61 23.70
N SER A 515 -23.72 11.61 23.06
CA SER A 515 -24.61 10.66 23.76
C SER A 515 -23.85 9.50 24.44
N ARG A 516 -22.58 9.24 24.04
CA ARG A 516 -21.78 8.10 24.52
C ARG A 516 -21.02 8.40 25.82
N VAL A 517 -20.63 9.63 26.04
CA VAL A 517 -19.83 10.03 27.21
C VAL A 517 -20.64 9.97 28.50
N THR A 518 -19.96 9.73 29.60
CA THR A 518 -20.51 9.79 30.96
C THR A 518 -20.03 11.06 31.64
N ALA A 519 -20.92 11.91 32.12
CA ALA A 519 -20.58 13.07 32.93
C ALA A 519 -20.15 12.64 34.34
N ASN A 520 -19.03 13.16 34.82
CA ASN A 520 -18.50 12.88 36.15
C ASN A 520 -18.92 13.95 37.17
N PRO A 521 -18.93 13.65 38.50
CA PRO A 521 -19.31 14.62 39.52
C PRO A 521 -18.40 15.87 39.58
N ASP A 522 -17.15 15.76 39.11
CA ASP A 522 -16.18 16.86 39.02
C ASP A 522 -16.34 17.76 37.79
N GLY A 523 -17.36 17.48 36.95
CA GLY A 523 -17.65 18.23 35.74
C GLY A 523 -16.85 17.76 34.51
N SER A 524 -15.96 16.79 34.65
CA SER A 524 -15.28 16.12 33.53
C SER A 524 -16.17 15.09 32.85
N TYR A 525 -15.68 14.49 31.75
CA TYR A 525 -16.35 13.44 31.02
C TYR A 525 -15.45 12.22 30.83
N SER A 526 -16.05 11.03 30.86
CA SER A 526 -15.40 9.73 30.65
C SER A 526 -16.04 8.95 29.53
N VAL A 527 -15.24 8.13 28.81
CA VAL A 527 -15.77 7.04 27.97
C VAL A 527 -15.41 5.72 28.65
N LYS A 528 -16.43 4.94 28.99
CA LYS A 528 -16.26 3.72 29.81
C LYS A 528 -16.47 2.46 29.03
N GLY A 529 -15.77 1.37 29.41
CA GLY A 529 -15.98 0.02 28.89
C GLY A 529 -15.60 -0.08 27.41
N VAL A 530 -14.47 0.49 26.99
CA VAL A 530 -14.00 0.48 25.59
C VAL A 530 -12.76 -0.39 25.40
N ALA A 531 -12.50 -0.75 24.15
CA ALA A 531 -11.19 -1.17 23.69
C ALA A 531 -10.54 0.01 22.95
N GLY A 532 -9.25 0.20 23.17
CA GLY A 532 -8.43 1.12 22.38
C GLY A 532 -7.93 0.46 21.08
N PRO A 533 -7.08 1.14 20.32
CA PRO A 533 -6.36 0.56 19.19
C PRO A 533 -5.58 -0.72 19.56
N ASP A 534 -5.00 -0.77 20.75
CA ASP A 534 -4.39 -1.99 21.31
C ASP A 534 -5.46 -3.01 21.69
N GLU A 535 -5.54 -4.09 20.94
CA GLU A 535 -6.55 -5.14 21.13
C GLU A 535 -6.29 -6.05 22.34
N TYR A 536 -5.14 -5.93 23.03
CA TYR A 536 -4.87 -6.65 24.26
C TYR A 536 -5.66 -6.10 25.46
N SER A 537 -6.13 -4.85 25.35
CA SER A 537 -6.92 -4.17 26.37
C SER A 537 -8.34 -3.93 25.92
N ASN A 538 -9.33 -4.44 26.67
CA ASN A 538 -10.75 -4.27 26.37
C ASN A 538 -11.56 -4.14 27.67
N GLY A 539 -12.65 -3.39 27.64
CA GLY A 539 -13.46 -3.10 28.82
C GLY A 539 -12.82 -2.09 29.76
N VAL A 540 -11.86 -1.29 29.27
CA VAL A 540 -11.16 -0.25 30.04
C VAL A 540 -11.93 1.07 30.04
N ASP A 541 -11.67 1.92 31.04
CA ASP A 541 -12.24 3.27 31.14
C ASP A 541 -11.19 4.30 30.71
N ASP A 542 -11.66 5.35 30.05
CA ASP A 542 -10.84 6.49 29.63
C ASP A 542 -9.61 6.10 28.81
N GLY A 543 -9.80 5.25 27.78
CA GLY A 543 -8.76 4.98 26.80
C GLY A 543 -8.26 6.30 26.19
N VAL A 544 -6.95 6.58 26.31
CA VAL A 544 -6.39 7.90 25.99
C VAL A 544 -6.60 8.29 24.54
N TYR A 545 -6.35 7.36 23.62
CA TYR A 545 -6.61 7.62 22.20
C TYR A 545 -8.10 7.76 21.91
N THR A 546 -8.94 6.87 22.47
CA THR A 546 -10.39 6.93 22.30
C THR A 546 -10.95 8.28 22.75
N ASN A 547 -10.54 8.78 23.93
CA ASN A 547 -11.00 10.07 24.45
C ASN A 547 -10.46 11.25 23.63
N ALA A 548 -9.19 11.21 23.22
CA ALA A 548 -8.57 12.27 22.43
C ALA A 548 -9.20 12.38 21.02
N VAL A 549 -9.43 11.24 20.36
CA VAL A 549 -10.06 11.24 19.03
C VAL A 549 -11.55 11.62 19.11
N ALA A 550 -12.25 11.28 20.22
CA ALA A 550 -13.61 11.74 20.49
C ALA A 550 -13.67 13.28 20.67
N ALA A 551 -12.76 13.86 21.48
CA ALA A 551 -12.65 15.30 21.63
C ALA A 551 -12.36 16.01 20.30
N THR A 552 -11.47 15.40 19.49
CA THR A 552 -11.12 15.91 18.16
C THR A 552 -12.32 15.84 17.21
N ALA A 553 -13.07 14.75 17.19
CA ALA A 553 -14.27 14.59 16.38
C ALA A 553 -15.34 15.65 16.70
N LEU A 554 -15.58 15.90 17.99
CA LEU A 554 -16.51 16.95 18.44
C LEU A 554 -16.08 18.35 17.99
N ARG A 555 -14.78 18.67 18.09
CA ARG A 555 -14.22 19.96 17.60
C ARG A 555 -14.31 20.08 16.09
N HIS A 556 -13.99 19.02 15.34
CA HIS A 556 -14.07 19.02 13.87
C HIS A 556 -15.52 19.19 13.38
N ALA A 557 -16.49 18.53 14.03
CA ALA A 557 -17.91 18.72 13.70
C ALA A 557 -18.38 20.15 13.97
N ALA A 558 -17.95 20.77 15.08
CA ALA A 558 -18.25 22.17 15.36
C ALA A 558 -17.63 23.10 14.30
N SER A 559 -16.39 22.87 13.90
CA SER A 559 -15.72 23.63 12.85
C SER A 559 -16.36 23.43 11.47
N ALA A 560 -16.81 22.20 11.16
CA ALA A 560 -17.53 21.92 9.91
C ALA A 560 -18.88 22.65 9.85
N ALA A 561 -19.58 22.74 10.99
CA ALA A 561 -20.82 23.53 11.08
C ALA A 561 -20.55 25.02 10.81
N GLU A 562 -19.48 25.61 11.39
CA GLU A 562 -19.06 26.99 11.11
C GLU A 562 -18.75 27.21 9.62
N GLU A 563 -17.98 26.28 8.96
CA GLU A 563 -17.62 26.35 7.53
C GLU A 563 -18.83 26.23 6.59
N THR A 564 -19.87 25.51 7.01
CA THR A 564 -21.10 25.32 6.21
C THR A 564 -22.20 26.31 6.52
N GLY A 565 -22.06 27.09 7.61
CA GLY A 565 -23.06 28.04 8.10
C GLY A 565 -24.23 27.38 8.84
N THR A 566 -24.02 26.18 9.38
CA THR A 566 -24.97 25.50 10.27
C THR A 566 -24.59 25.72 11.73
N THR A 567 -25.50 25.42 12.67
CA THR A 567 -25.27 25.63 14.11
C THR A 567 -24.79 24.31 14.74
N ALA A 568 -23.65 24.36 15.43
CA ALA A 568 -23.18 23.30 16.30
C ALA A 568 -23.74 23.46 17.71
N PRO A 569 -24.20 22.40 18.37
CA PRO A 569 -24.55 22.41 19.78
C PRO A 569 -23.36 22.85 20.67
N PRO A 570 -23.52 23.81 21.61
CA PRO A 570 -22.40 24.31 22.43
C PRO A 570 -21.81 23.25 23.36
N GLU A 571 -22.59 22.22 23.70
CA GLU A 571 -22.12 21.10 24.53
C GLU A 571 -21.00 20.29 23.84
N TRP A 572 -20.88 20.26 22.52
CA TRP A 572 -19.81 19.53 21.85
C TRP A 572 -18.43 20.04 22.27
N ARG A 573 -18.23 21.36 22.29
CA ARG A 573 -16.96 21.96 22.74
C ARG A 573 -16.74 21.71 24.23
N ARG A 574 -17.79 21.84 25.06
CA ARG A 574 -17.71 21.60 26.51
C ARG A 574 -17.31 20.15 26.80
N ILE A 575 -17.91 19.17 26.12
CA ILE A 575 -17.55 17.75 26.27
C ILE A 575 -16.11 17.53 25.81
N ALA A 576 -15.73 18.06 24.64
CA ALA A 576 -14.38 17.92 24.09
C ALA A 576 -13.28 18.47 25.01
N ASP A 577 -13.56 19.57 25.71
CA ASP A 577 -12.62 20.21 26.65
C ASP A 577 -12.59 19.51 28.03
N GLY A 578 -13.66 18.80 28.39
CA GLY A 578 -13.78 18.10 29.66
C GLY A 578 -13.48 16.60 29.63
N LEU A 579 -13.20 16.00 28.46
CA LEU A 579 -12.83 14.59 28.38
C LEU A 579 -11.51 14.31 29.09
N ARG A 580 -11.49 13.25 29.92
CA ARG A 580 -10.28 12.81 30.61
C ARG A 580 -9.26 12.26 29.67
N ILE A 581 -8.02 12.76 29.78
CA ILE A 581 -6.87 12.33 28.98
C ILE A 581 -5.78 11.88 29.96
N PRO A 582 -5.67 10.57 30.24
CA PRO A 582 -4.71 10.04 31.21
C PRO A 582 -3.26 10.44 30.85
N TYR A 583 -2.58 11.14 31.76
CA TYR A 583 -1.21 11.64 31.56
C TYR A 583 -0.40 11.59 32.84
N ASP A 584 0.78 10.98 32.80
CA ASP A 584 1.76 11.01 33.89
C ASP A 584 2.75 12.17 33.66
N ALA A 585 2.56 13.26 34.40
CA ALA A 585 3.40 14.46 34.28
C ALA A 585 4.84 14.23 34.77
N GLY A 586 5.06 13.31 35.68
CA GLY A 586 6.41 12.97 36.18
C GLY A 586 7.26 12.25 35.12
N ARG A 587 6.67 11.35 34.39
CA ARG A 587 7.30 10.62 33.29
C ARG A 587 7.12 11.31 31.94
N LYS A 588 6.24 12.28 31.84
CA LYS A 588 5.78 12.94 30.58
C LYS A 588 5.15 11.95 29.58
N VAL A 589 4.44 10.94 30.07
CA VAL A 589 3.87 9.86 29.26
C VAL A 589 2.36 9.89 29.32
N PHE A 590 1.70 9.81 28.15
CA PHE A 590 0.27 9.56 28.08
C PHE A 590 0.00 8.08 28.37
N LEU A 591 -0.85 7.81 29.36
CA LEU A 591 -1.18 6.45 29.79
C LEU A 591 -2.30 5.90 28.90
N GLN A 592 -2.19 4.65 28.49
CA GLN A 592 -3.10 4.03 27.53
C GLN A 592 -4.58 4.12 27.95
N TYR A 593 -4.85 3.97 29.26
CA TYR A 593 -6.18 4.13 29.87
C TYR A 593 -6.03 4.50 31.35
N ASP A 594 -7.14 4.81 32.02
CA ASP A 594 -7.12 5.10 33.47
C ASP A 594 -6.68 3.86 34.25
N GLY A 595 -5.62 4.01 35.07
CA GLY A 595 -5.01 2.93 35.83
C GLY A 595 -4.05 2.03 35.05
N TYR A 596 -3.58 2.43 33.85
CA TYR A 596 -2.58 1.67 33.10
C TYR A 596 -1.23 1.62 33.82
N GLU A 597 -0.73 0.40 34.06
CA GLU A 597 0.50 0.15 34.83
C GLU A 597 1.72 -0.25 33.97
N GLY A 598 1.59 -0.27 32.65
CA GLY A 598 2.71 -0.55 31.75
C GLY A 598 2.77 -1.97 31.19
N SER A 599 1.63 -2.60 31.02
CA SER A 599 1.50 -3.87 30.31
C SER A 599 1.99 -3.77 28.85
N ARG A 600 2.34 -4.93 28.26
CA ARG A 600 2.67 -5.02 26.83
C ARG A 600 1.44 -4.68 25.98
N ILE A 601 1.66 -3.99 24.88
CA ILE A 601 0.64 -3.65 23.88
C ILE A 601 0.87 -4.44 22.58
N LYS A 602 -0.22 -4.82 21.89
CA LYS A 602 -0.16 -5.49 20.59
C LYS A 602 0.37 -4.54 19.52
N GLN A 603 -0.12 -3.30 19.51
CA GLN A 603 0.12 -2.31 18.45
C GLN A 603 -0.02 -0.88 18.97
N ALA A 604 0.31 0.11 18.11
CA ALA A 604 0.23 1.53 18.41
C ALA A 604 -1.13 1.93 19.00
N ASP A 605 -1.12 2.64 20.12
CA ASP A 605 -2.29 3.18 20.82
C ASP A 605 -2.02 4.62 21.29
N ALA A 606 -1.52 4.86 22.50
CA ALA A 606 -1.26 6.19 23.04
C ALA A 606 -0.34 7.06 22.16
N VAL A 607 0.58 6.46 21.40
CA VAL A 607 1.45 7.16 20.45
C VAL A 607 0.68 7.79 19.30
N LEU A 608 -0.52 7.28 18.98
CA LEU A 608 -1.39 7.84 17.94
C LEU A 608 -1.88 9.28 18.27
N LEU A 609 -1.76 9.71 19.53
CA LEU A 609 -2.00 11.10 19.90
C LEU A 609 -1.02 12.05 19.17
N ALA A 610 0.27 11.67 19.08
CA ALA A 610 1.26 12.48 18.40
C ALA A 610 1.08 12.42 16.87
N TYR A 611 0.79 11.22 16.33
CA TYR A 611 0.48 11.03 14.92
C TYR A 611 -0.44 9.80 14.75
N PRO A 612 -1.56 9.90 13.98
CA PRO A 612 -1.95 10.99 13.09
C PRO A 612 -2.82 12.10 13.73
N LEU A 613 -3.15 12.02 15.04
CA LEU A 613 -4.12 12.91 15.66
C LEU A 613 -3.62 14.36 15.82
N ASP A 614 -2.29 14.55 15.91
CA ASP A 614 -1.66 15.85 16.13
C ASP A 614 -2.22 16.57 17.40
N TRP A 615 -2.40 15.78 18.47
CA TRP A 615 -2.91 16.24 19.76
C TRP A 615 -1.93 17.19 20.40
N PRO A 616 -2.40 18.31 21.01
CA PRO A 616 -1.52 19.21 21.77
C PRO A 616 -0.82 18.46 22.92
N MET A 617 0.49 18.34 22.85
CA MET A 617 1.30 17.64 23.85
C MET A 617 2.22 18.60 24.59
N PRO A 618 2.46 18.40 25.90
CA PRO A 618 3.51 19.12 26.63
C PRO A 618 4.90 18.85 26.02
N ASP A 619 5.83 19.78 26.22
CA ASP A 619 7.19 19.68 25.70
C ASP A 619 7.88 18.37 26.13
N GLY A 620 8.37 17.63 25.15
CA GLY A 620 9.03 16.33 25.33
C GLY A 620 8.10 15.15 25.56
N ALA A 621 6.78 15.36 25.67
CA ALA A 621 5.83 14.28 25.93
C ALA A 621 5.69 13.32 24.73
N ALA A 622 5.81 13.80 23.49
CA ALA A 622 5.75 12.96 22.30
C ALA A 622 6.91 11.95 22.28
N ALA A 623 8.13 12.41 22.51
CA ALA A 623 9.33 11.56 22.58
C ALA A 623 9.25 10.57 23.75
N ALA A 624 8.89 11.06 24.96
CA ALA A 624 8.78 10.19 26.14
C ALA A 624 7.68 9.12 25.99
N THR A 625 6.55 9.47 25.36
CA THR A 625 5.48 8.50 25.07
C THR A 625 5.93 7.48 24.02
N LEU A 626 6.64 7.91 22.96
CA LEU A 626 7.22 7.01 21.95
C LEU A 626 8.15 6.00 22.60
N ASP A 627 9.16 6.43 23.34
CA ASP A 627 10.14 5.55 24.00
C ASP A 627 9.46 4.57 24.96
N TYR A 628 8.49 5.08 25.75
CA TYR A 628 7.78 4.25 26.69
C TYR A 628 7.02 3.09 26.03
N TYR A 629 6.28 3.34 24.94
CA TYR A 629 5.49 2.32 24.27
C TYR A 629 6.28 1.50 23.24
N ALA A 630 7.30 2.05 22.61
CA ALA A 630 8.17 1.30 21.72
C ALA A 630 8.86 0.13 22.44
N ALA A 631 9.30 0.35 23.70
CA ALA A 631 9.87 -0.70 24.55
C ALA A 631 8.83 -1.74 25.04
N ARG A 632 7.54 -1.47 24.90
CA ARG A 632 6.42 -2.33 25.37
C ARG A 632 5.59 -2.93 24.25
N THR A 633 5.86 -2.56 23.03
CA THR A 633 5.19 -3.15 21.87
C THR A 633 5.59 -4.61 21.70
N ASP A 634 4.60 -5.47 21.50
CA ASP A 634 4.83 -6.90 21.25
C ASP A 634 5.71 -7.06 20.00
N PRO A 635 6.86 -7.76 20.10
CA PRO A 635 7.70 -8.04 18.94
C PRO A 635 6.99 -8.87 17.87
N ASP A 636 5.92 -9.58 18.21
CA ASP A 636 5.07 -10.33 17.30
C ASP A 636 3.86 -9.50 16.79
N GLY A 637 3.78 -8.23 17.14
CA GLY A 637 2.72 -7.32 16.73
C GLY A 637 2.69 -7.08 15.21
N PRO A 638 1.56 -6.58 14.69
CA PRO A 638 1.32 -6.43 13.25
C PRO A 638 2.16 -5.33 12.61
N ALA A 639 2.23 -5.35 11.27
CA ALA A 639 2.89 -4.35 10.43
C ALA A 639 2.17 -2.99 10.46
N MET A 640 1.90 -2.46 11.64
CA MET A 640 1.14 -1.21 11.85
C MET A 640 1.90 -0.20 12.69
N THR A 641 2.63 -0.64 13.71
CA THR A 641 3.17 0.22 14.78
C THR A 641 4.40 1.02 14.37
N ASP A 642 5.43 0.36 13.82
CA ASP A 642 6.73 0.99 13.58
C ASP A 642 6.70 2.09 12.51
N SER A 643 5.70 2.09 11.62
CA SER A 643 5.48 3.20 10.69
C SER A 643 5.04 4.49 11.39
N VAL A 644 4.19 4.38 12.41
CA VAL A 644 3.80 5.51 13.28
C VAL A 644 5.00 5.98 14.09
N HIS A 645 5.75 5.05 14.69
CA HIS A 645 6.98 5.36 15.44
C HIS A 645 7.98 6.12 14.56
N SER A 646 8.17 5.73 13.29
CA SER A 646 9.03 6.44 12.34
C SER A 646 8.59 7.90 12.11
N VAL A 647 7.28 8.14 11.94
CA VAL A 647 6.74 9.50 11.75
C VAL A 647 6.91 10.34 13.01
N ILE A 648 6.69 9.78 14.19
CA ILE A 648 6.82 10.49 15.48
C ILE A 648 8.28 10.78 15.77
N ALA A 649 9.20 9.82 15.60
CA ALA A 649 10.62 10.02 15.80
C ALA A 649 11.18 11.12 14.89
N ALA A 650 10.74 11.17 13.62
CA ALA A 650 11.08 12.24 12.69
C ALA A 650 10.56 13.62 13.16
N ALA A 651 9.36 13.70 13.74
CA ALA A 651 8.74 14.94 14.20
C ALA A 651 9.23 15.37 15.59
N ALA A 652 9.38 14.44 16.53
CA ALA A 652 9.75 14.68 17.91
C ALA A 652 11.24 14.99 18.09
N GLY A 653 12.07 14.72 17.10
CA GLY A 653 13.52 14.90 17.19
C GLY A 653 14.17 13.92 18.15
N GLU A 654 13.75 12.68 18.15
CA GLU A 654 14.37 11.59 18.91
C GLU A 654 15.88 11.56 18.66
N PRO A 655 16.70 11.29 19.70
CA PRO A 655 18.15 11.21 19.55
C PRO A 655 18.56 10.19 18.48
N GLY A 656 19.59 10.55 17.72
CA GLY A 656 20.14 9.69 16.69
C GLY A 656 19.26 9.49 15.48
N CYS A 657 19.33 8.31 14.88
CA CYS A 657 18.64 7.95 13.66
C CYS A 657 17.45 7.00 13.89
N ALA A 658 16.77 7.10 15.02
CA ALA A 658 15.63 6.26 15.38
C ALA A 658 14.52 6.29 14.31
N ALA A 659 14.28 7.44 13.66
CA ALA A 659 13.33 7.53 12.56
C ALA A 659 13.63 6.54 11.42
N TYR A 660 14.92 6.32 11.10
CA TYR A 660 15.33 5.32 10.11
C TYR A 660 15.22 3.89 10.64
N THR A 661 15.60 3.64 11.88
CA THR A 661 15.44 2.33 12.52
C THR A 661 13.98 1.88 12.51
N TYR A 662 13.05 2.75 12.92
CA TYR A 662 11.61 2.44 12.87
C TYR A 662 11.09 2.30 11.43
N LEU A 663 11.62 3.07 10.46
CA LEU A 663 11.27 2.91 9.06
C LEU A 663 11.65 1.51 8.54
N GLU A 664 12.87 1.05 8.79
CA GLU A 664 13.31 -0.32 8.44
C GLU A 664 12.44 -1.38 9.13
N ARG A 665 12.14 -1.19 10.41
CA ARG A 665 11.27 -2.09 11.20
C ARG A 665 9.83 -2.13 10.67
N SER A 666 9.35 -1.07 10.05
CA SER A 666 7.98 -1.00 9.51
C SER A 666 7.79 -1.79 8.19
N VAL A 667 8.87 -2.19 7.52
CA VAL A 667 8.80 -2.82 6.20
C VAL A 667 9.57 -4.13 6.10
N ARG A 668 10.83 -4.14 6.54
CA ARG A 668 11.76 -5.24 6.30
C ARG A 668 11.31 -6.58 6.89
N PRO A 669 10.81 -6.68 8.14
CA PRO A 669 10.42 -7.96 8.73
C PRO A 669 9.11 -8.50 8.17
N PHE A 670 8.34 -7.69 7.44
CA PHE A 670 7.02 -8.02 6.92
C PHE A 670 7.00 -8.33 5.42
N THR A 671 8.05 -7.96 4.68
CA THR A 671 8.12 -8.16 3.23
C THR A 671 8.47 -9.59 2.87
N ARG A 672 7.75 -10.17 1.91
CA ARG A 672 7.87 -11.57 1.49
C ARG A 672 8.04 -11.73 0.00
N GLY A 673 8.80 -12.76 -0.35
CA GLY A 673 8.95 -13.29 -1.70
C GLY A 673 9.51 -12.29 -2.70
N PRO A 674 9.61 -12.73 -3.96
CA PRO A 674 10.27 -11.92 -4.98
C PRO A 674 9.46 -10.69 -5.39
N TYR A 675 8.15 -10.64 -5.08
CA TYR A 675 7.26 -9.56 -5.50
C TYR A 675 7.08 -8.46 -4.46
N ALA A 676 7.82 -8.52 -3.34
CA ALA A 676 7.74 -7.59 -2.21
C ALA A 676 6.31 -7.44 -1.67
N LEU A 677 5.63 -8.57 -1.46
CA LEU A 677 4.33 -8.62 -0.81
C LEU A 677 4.48 -8.44 0.69
N PHE A 678 3.52 -7.78 1.33
CA PHE A 678 3.50 -7.61 2.77
C PHE A 678 2.73 -8.73 3.47
N ALA A 679 3.27 -9.18 4.62
CA ALA A 679 2.51 -9.95 5.60
C ALA A 679 2.14 -9.06 6.78
N GLU A 680 1.12 -9.43 7.54
CA GLU A 680 0.82 -8.80 8.82
C GLU A 680 1.88 -9.20 9.86
N ALA A 681 2.26 -10.50 9.90
CA ALA A 681 3.22 -11.05 10.84
C ALA A 681 4.67 -10.86 10.42
N ARG A 682 5.58 -10.86 11.41
CA ARG A 682 7.03 -10.71 11.23
C ARG A 682 7.73 -12.03 10.94
N GLY A 683 8.89 -11.95 10.26
CA GLY A 683 9.86 -13.02 10.12
C GLY A 683 9.26 -14.36 9.69
N ASP A 684 9.73 -15.45 10.22
CA ASP A 684 9.31 -16.82 9.89
C ASP A 684 7.87 -17.13 10.35
N LYS A 685 7.31 -16.36 11.27
CA LYS A 685 5.91 -16.48 11.70
C LYS A 685 4.92 -16.13 10.59
N ALA A 686 5.34 -15.33 9.63
CA ALA A 686 4.57 -15.09 8.41
C ALA A 686 4.52 -16.38 7.57
N GLY A 687 3.69 -17.30 7.89
CA GLY A 687 3.55 -18.59 7.20
C GLY A 687 3.46 -19.79 8.12
N ALA A 688 3.57 -19.56 9.40
CA ALA A 688 3.27 -20.59 10.37
C ALA A 688 1.78 -20.95 10.33
N ASP A 689 1.46 -22.20 10.62
CA ASP A 689 0.09 -22.69 10.81
C ASP A 689 -0.61 -22.07 12.03
N ASP A 690 0.05 -21.13 12.70
CA ASP A 690 -0.54 -20.40 13.81
C ASP A 690 -1.52 -19.36 13.26
N PRO A 691 -2.82 -19.52 13.53
CA PRO A 691 -3.83 -18.61 13.07
C PRO A 691 -3.67 -17.17 13.57
N LEU A 692 -2.94 -16.95 14.66
CA LEU A 692 -2.69 -15.61 15.21
C LEU A 692 -1.45 -14.92 14.64
N SER A 693 -0.62 -15.67 13.90
CA SER A 693 0.60 -15.13 13.29
C SER A 693 0.37 -14.39 11.96
N GLY A 694 -0.87 -14.38 11.48
CA GLY A 694 -1.17 -13.91 10.14
C GLY A 694 -0.68 -14.86 9.05
N THR A 695 -1.15 -14.67 7.84
CA THR A 695 -0.74 -15.50 6.71
C THR A 695 0.37 -14.85 5.90
N PRO A 696 1.23 -15.65 5.26
CA PRO A 696 2.32 -15.09 4.47
C PRO A 696 1.77 -14.36 3.25
N ALA A 697 2.22 -13.13 3.10
CA ALA A 697 2.19 -12.38 1.86
C ALA A 697 0.83 -12.35 1.13
N GLU A 698 -0.21 -12.04 1.85
CA GLU A 698 -1.52 -11.76 1.27
C GLU A 698 -1.62 -10.36 0.74
N ASP A 699 -0.54 -9.63 0.85
CA ASP A 699 -0.37 -8.23 0.53
C ASP A 699 -1.14 -7.30 1.47
N PHE A 700 -0.72 -7.27 2.73
CA PHE A 700 -1.29 -6.46 3.80
C PHE A 700 -1.14 -4.95 3.51
N LEU A 701 -2.19 -4.36 2.90
CA LEU A 701 -2.20 -2.97 2.43
C LEU A 701 -2.15 -1.97 3.58
N THR A 702 -2.62 -2.35 4.76
CA THR A 702 -2.52 -1.55 5.99
C THR A 702 -1.06 -1.21 6.29
N GLY A 703 -0.20 -2.23 6.36
CA GLY A 703 1.24 -2.02 6.56
C GLY A 703 1.89 -1.23 5.43
N LYS A 704 1.50 -1.48 4.18
CA LYS A 704 1.95 -0.70 3.02
C LYS A 704 1.56 0.77 3.13
N GLY A 705 0.32 1.06 3.53
CA GLY A 705 -0.17 2.43 3.72
C GLY A 705 0.60 3.16 4.82
N GLY A 706 0.81 2.50 5.97
CA GLY A 706 1.61 3.04 7.07
C GLY A 706 3.05 3.33 6.66
N PHE A 707 3.72 2.38 5.98
CA PHE A 707 5.07 2.57 5.48
C PHE A 707 5.19 3.76 4.53
N LEU A 708 4.23 3.98 3.63
CA LEU A 708 4.22 5.16 2.76
C LEU A 708 4.06 6.48 3.54
N GLN A 709 3.37 6.47 4.68
CA GLN A 709 3.22 7.66 5.54
C GLN A 709 4.55 8.10 6.14
N SER A 710 5.51 7.18 6.40
CA SER A 710 6.86 7.55 6.84
C SER A 710 7.53 8.53 5.87
N PHE A 711 7.24 8.43 4.58
CA PHE A 711 7.76 9.34 3.55
C PHE A 711 6.89 10.58 3.37
N THR A 712 5.57 10.41 3.18
CA THR A 712 4.68 11.51 2.84
C THR A 712 4.43 12.46 4.02
N HIS A 713 4.48 11.97 5.25
CA HIS A 713 4.21 12.71 6.48
C HIS A 713 5.41 12.76 7.44
N GLY A 714 6.19 11.66 7.52
CA GLY A 714 7.38 11.59 8.37
C GLY A 714 8.52 12.46 7.84
N LEU A 715 9.09 12.07 6.68
CA LEU A 715 10.27 12.76 6.14
C LEU A 715 9.96 14.18 5.62
N THR A 716 8.77 14.44 5.10
CA THR A 716 8.37 15.81 4.69
C THR A 716 7.96 16.69 5.87
N GLY A 717 7.60 16.08 7.01
CA GLY A 717 6.97 16.79 8.14
C GLY A 717 5.62 17.39 7.79
N MET A 718 4.94 16.93 6.71
CA MET A 718 3.70 17.51 6.23
C MET A 718 2.57 17.34 7.24
N ARG A 719 1.91 18.48 7.59
CA ARG A 719 0.66 18.49 8.38
C ARG A 719 -0.33 19.45 7.74
N LEU A 720 -1.58 19.02 7.65
CA LEU A 720 -2.69 19.85 7.17
C LEU A 720 -3.15 20.78 8.28
N ARG A 721 -3.23 22.07 7.99
CA ARG A 721 -3.65 23.10 8.94
C ARG A 721 -4.91 23.81 8.44
N ALA A 722 -5.70 24.34 9.38
CA ALA A 722 -6.80 25.24 9.04
C ALA A 722 -6.29 26.57 8.46
N ALA A 723 -7.19 27.37 7.91
CA ALA A 723 -6.91 28.73 7.40
C ALA A 723 -5.88 28.78 6.25
N ASP A 724 -6.01 27.88 5.28
CA ASP A 724 -5.19 27.88 4.04
C ASP A 724 -3.69 27.78 4.28
N ARG A 725 -3.28 26.99 5.27
CA ARG A 725 -1.87 26.77 5.64
C ARG A 725 -1.49 25.30 5.49
N LEU A 726 -0.33 25.07 4.90
CA LEU A 726 0.31 23.76 4.84
C LEU A 726 1.61 23.81 5.63
N HIS A 727 1.76 22.95 6.63
CA HIS A 727 3.00 22.83 7.39
C HIS A 727 3.94 21.82 6.75
N LEU A 728 5.23 22.20 6.62
CA LEU A 728 6.32 21.32 6.21
C LEU A 728 7.49 21.49 7.18
N ASP A 729 8.08 20.38 7.59
CA ASP A 729 9.26 20.34 8.47
C ASP A 729 10.17 19.16 8.07
N PRO A 730 10.89 19.30 6.93
CA PRO A 730 11.58 18.18 6.30
C PRO A 730 12.76 17.68 7.11
N VAL A 731 12.92 16.36 7.16
CA VAL A 731 13.99 15.65 7.86
C VAL A 731 14.57 14.56 6.97
N LEU A 732 15.87 14.31 7.04
CA LEU A 732 16.54 13.26 6.28
C LEU A 732 17.53 12.48 7.17
N PRO A 733 17.25 11.22 7.48
CA PRO A 733 18.22 10.32 8.09
C PRO A 733 19.48 10.17 7.21
N PRO A 734 20.69 10.18 7.79
CA PRO A 734 21.93 10.04 7.03
C PRO A 734 21.99 8.79 6.14
N GLN A 735 21.34 7.70 6.55
CA GLN A 735 21.30 6.44 5.79
C GLN A 735 20.59 6.59 4.43
N LEU A 736 19.64 7.53 4.31
CA LEU A 736 18.96 7.84 3.05
C LEU A 736 19.73 8.86 2.19
N ALA A 737 20.67 9.59 2.82
CA ALA A 737 21.51 10.58 2.15
C ALA A 737 22.79 9.97 1.52
N ARG A 738 23.34 8.89 2.12
CA ARG A 738 24.63 8.30 1.71
C ARG A 738 24.49 7.34 0.55
N GLY A 739 25.26 7.56 -0.50
CA GLY A 739 25.42 6.61 -1.60
C GLY A 739 26.37 5.44 -1.27
N ALA A 740 26.54 4.52 -2.22
CA ALA A 740 27.45 3.37 -2.08
C ALA A 740 28.93 3.77 -1.95
N ASP A 741 29.29 4.97 -2.38
CA ASP A 741 30.61 5.60 -2.22
C ASP A 741 30.82 6.26 -0.85
N GLY A 742 29.80 6.27 0.01
CA GLY A 742 29.78 6.92 1.31
C GLY A 742 29.54 8.44 1.26
N ALA A 743 29.40 9.03 0.08
CA ALA A 743 29.12 10.46 -0.07
C ALA A 743 27.65 10.77 0.28
N GLU A 744 27.42 11.88 0.98
CA GLU A 744 26.06 12.39 1.26
C GLU A 744 25.55 13.22 0.07
N SER A 745 25.11 12.55 -0.96
CA SER A 745 24.65 13.16 -2.22
C SER A 745 23.26 12.67 -2.67
N GLY A 746 22.70 11.70 -1.94
CA GLY A 746 21.36 11.16 -2.13
C GLY A 746 20.29 11.91 -1.33
N GLY A 747 19.09 11.38 -1.32
CA GLY A 747 17.95 11.90 -0.54
C GLY A 747 16.63 11.27 -0.94
N VAL A 748 15.53 11.97 -0.72
CA VAL A 748 14.17 11.49 -0.98
C VAL A 748 13.38 12.54 -1.76
N ALA A 749 12.67 12.12 -2.79
CA ALA A 749 11.71 12.96 -3.50
C ALA A 749 10.28 12.46 -3.27
N VAL A 750 9.40 13.35 -2.83
CA VAL A 750 7.96 13.11 -2.78
C VAL A 750 7.31 14.04 -3.79
N ARG A 751 6.79 13.44 -4.88
CA ARG A 751 6.28 14.19 -6.03
C ARG A 751 4.76 14.16 -6.08
N GLY A 752 4.19 15.18 -6.70
CA GLY A 752 2.76 15.29 -6.99
C GLY A 752 1.90 15.36 -5.73
N LEU A 753 2.42 15.86 -4.62
CA LEU A 753 1.63 16.14 -3.43
C LEU A 753 0.49 17.09 -3.79
N ARG A 754 -0.70 16.85 -3.24
CA ARG A 754 -1.93 17.60 -3.55
C ARG A 754 -2.44 18.37 -2.34
N TRP A 755 -2.75 19.64 -2.56
CA TRP A 755 -3.38 20.46 -1.53
C TRP A 755 -4.21 21.58 -2.15
N ARG A 756 -5.51 21.59 -1.89
CA ARG A 756 -6.48 22.64 -2.31
C ARG A 756 -6.35 23.03 -3.78
N GLY A 757 -6.39 22.05 -4.67
CA GLY A 757 -6.27 22.25 -6.12
C GLY A 757 -4.86 22.60 -6.62
N ARG A 758 -3.86 22.51 -5.78
CA ARG A 758 -2.44 22.69 -6.12
C ARG A 758 -1.74 21.34 -6.17
N ALA A 759 -0.66 21.28 -6.96
CA ALA A 759 0.29 20.17 -6.93
C ALA A 759 1.70 20.72 -6.71
N PHE A 760 2.48 20.03 -5.90
CA PHE A 760 3.85 20.42 -5.58
C PHE A 760 4.73 19.21 -5.30
N ASP A 761 6.03 19.37 -5.46
CA ASP A 761 7.06 18.38 -5.17
C ASP A 761 7.90 18.83 -3.99
N VAL A 762 8.33 17.88 -3.16
CA VAL A 762 9.27 18.08 -2.06
C VAL A 762 10.47 17.17 -2.31
N VAL A 763 11.64 17.77 -2.53
CA VAL A 763 12.91 17.06 -2.77
C VAL A 763 13.83 17.32 -1.60
N ILE A 764 14.02 16.31 -0.76
CA ILE A 764 14.73 16.38 0.51
C ILE A 764 16.18 15.93 0.29
N GLY A 765 17.12 16.86 0.36
CA GLY A 765 18.56 16.60 0.31
C GLY A 765 19.22 16.70 1.69
N PRO A 766 20.54 16.41 1.80
CA PRO A 766 21.25 16.32 3.08
C PRO A 766 21.26 17.59 3.96
N GLY A 767 21.19 18.75 3.37
CA GLY A 767 21.23 20.05 4.10
C GLY A 767 20.06 20.96 3.77
N THR A 768 19.48 20.78 2.58
CA THR A 768 18.41 21.62 2.07
C THR A 768 17.35 20.80 1.39
N THR A 769 16.09 21.25 1.55
CA THR A 769 14.92 20.69 0.87
C THR A 769 14.40 21.71 -0.12
N GLU A 770 14.17 21.28 -1.34
CA GLU A 770 13.53 22.11 -2.36
C GLU A 770 12.06 21.76 -2.48
N VAL A 771 11.19 22.78 -2.42
CA VAL A 771 9.75 22.64 -2.65
C VAL A 771 9.39 23.38 -3.94
N ARG A 772 8.76 22.69 -4.89
CA ARG A 772 8.37 23.24 -6.20
C ARG A 772 6.88 23.15 -6.41
N LEU A 773 6.24 24.28 -6.69
CA LEU A 773 4.85 24.30 -7.15
C LEU A 773 4.79 23.86 -8.61
N THR A 774 4.20 22.69 -8.88
CA THR A 774 4.09 22.12 -10.23
C THR A 774 2.80 22.51 -10.92
N SER A 775 1.73 22.81 -10.16
CA SER A 775 0.50 23.37 -10.70
C SER A 775 -0.33 24.09 -9.64
N GLY A 776 -1.19 25.03 -10.07
CA GLY A 776 -2.12 25.76 -9.21
C GLY A 776 -1.63 27.14 -8.78
N ALA A 777 -2.41 27.83 -7.94
CA ALA A 777 -2.13 29.18 -7.43
C ALA A 777 -1.06 29.17 -6.33
N PRO A 778 -0.32 30.27 -6.09
CA PRO A 778 0.58 30.41 -4.96
C PRO A 778 -0.12 30.13 -3.62
N PHE A 779 0.65 29.66 -2.63
CA PHE A 779 0.14 29.40 -1.29
C PHE A 779 1.22 29.54 -0.21
N THR A 780 0.78 29.66 1.04
CA THR A 780 1.66 29.79 2.20
C THR A 780 2.09 28.43 2.72
N VAL A 781 3.39 28.23 2.79
CA VAL A 781 4.04 27.12 3.51
C VAL A 781 4.47 27.64 4.88
N GLU A 782 4.10 26.91 5.94
CA GLU A 782 4.50 27.17 7.32
C GLU A 782 5.61 26.19 7.71
N THR A 783 6.66 26.68 8.34
CA THR A 783 7.79 25.87 8.84
C THR A 783 8.12 26.33 10.27
N PRO A 784 8.97 25.60 11.03
CA PRO A 784 9.42 26.09 12.34
C PRO A 784 10.13 27.45 12.28
N GLU A 785 10.76 27.80 11.16
CA GLU A 785 11.46 29.07 10.96
C GLU A 785 10.50 30.23 10.57
N GLY A 786 9.24 29.93 10.24
CA GLY A 786 8.27 30.94 9.86
C GLY A 786 7.42 30.58 8.65
N ARG A 787 6.90 31.61 7.95
CA ARG A 787 5.99 31.46 6.81
C ARG A 787 6.62 31.99 5.53
N SER A 788 6.47 31.22 4.46
CA SER A 788 6.95 31.58 3.12
C SER A 788 5.88 31.29 2.07
N VAL A 789 5.88 32.07 0.98
CA VAL A 789 4.96 31.85 -0.13
C VAL A 789 5.63 31.00 -1.21
N LEU A 790 5.04 29.85 -1.52
CA LEU A 790 5.45 29.03 -2.66
C LEU A 790 4.73 29.50 -3.91
N SER A 791 5.49 29.89 -4.93
CA SER A 791 4.98 30.48 -6.19
C SER A 791 5.41 29.67 -7.42
N PRO A 792 4.62 29.69 -8.52
CA PRO A 792 5.02 29.05 -9.76
C PRO A 792 6.36 29.56 -10.28
N GLY A 793 7.22 28.65 -10.73
CA GLY A 793 8.52 28.98 -11.33
C GLY A 793 9.61 29.42 -10.34
N THR A 794 9.29 29.59 -9.06
CA THR A 794 10.26 29.96 -8.00
C THR A 794 10.24 28.90 -6.91
N PRO A 795 11.23 27.97 -6.87
CA PRO A 795 11.33 26.98 -5.81
C PRO A 795 11.54 27.64 -4.45
N LEU A 796 10.95 27.07 -3.41
CA LEU A 796 11.21 27.42 -2.03
C LEU A 796 12.27 26.47 -1.46
N THR A 797 13.34 27.04 -0.91
CA THR A 797 14.38 26.26 -0.24
C THR A 797 14.15 26.31 1.27
N LEU A 798 14.01 25.14 1.88
CA LEU A 798 13.87 24.93 3.31
C LEU A 798 15.14 24.29 3.87
N LYS A 799 15.39 24.46 5.16
CA LYS A 799 16.42 23.71 5.86
C LYS A 799 15.95 22.25 6.01
N THR A 800 16.81 21.29 5.70
CA THR A 800 16.56 19.89 6.07
C THR A 800 17.08 19.66 7.49
N ARG A 801 16.19 19.20 8.38
CA ARG A 801 16.61 18.83 9.74
C ARG A 801 17.36 17.48 9.72
N ARG A 802 18.20 17.29 10.72
CA ARG A 802 18.82 15.99 11.04
C ARG A 802 17.99 15.34 12.15
N PRO A 803 17.74 14.03 12.11
CA PRO A 803 16.99 13.35 13.15
C PRO A 803 17.63 13.49 14.53
N ASP A 804 18.96 13.52 14.59
CA ASP A 804 19.69 13.76 15.84
C ASP A 804 19.80 15.25 16.13
N LEU A 805 18.85 15.76 16.87
CA LEU A 805 18.82 17.16 17.29
C LEU A 805 19.67 17.44 18.55
N VAL A 806 20.10 16.39 19.25
CA VAL A 806 20.97 16.52 20.41
C VAL A 806 22.42 16.37 19.94
N PRO A 807 23.25 17.41 20.10
CA PRO A 807 24.68 17.32 19.76
C PRO A 807 25.35 16.16 20.46
N THR A 808 26.12 15.37 19.73
CA THR A 808 26.89 14.25 20.28
C THR A 808 28.33 14.29 19.77
N SER A 809 29.27 13.85 20.60
CA SER A 809 30.65 13.61 20.25
C SER A 809 30.94 12.15 19.88
N ASP A 810 29.92 11.30 19.91
CA ASP A 810 30.02 9.89 19.56
C ASP A 810 30.11 9.71 18.03
N PRO A 811 31.26 9.27 17.48
CA PRO A 811 31.42 9.10 16.04
C PRO A 811 30.66 7.89 15.49
N ALA A 812 30.14 7.00 16.34
CA ALA A 812 29.33 5.87 15.94
C ALA A 812 27.85 6.26 15.75
N ARG A 813 27.40 7.41 16.27
CA ARG A 813 26.02 7.87 16.13
C ARG A 813 25.62 8.01 14.66
N CYS A 814 24.58 7.30 14.26
CA CYS A 814 24.11 7.21 12.87
C CYS A 814 25.15 6.71 11.86
N ALA A 815 26.21 6.05 12.33
CA ALA A 815 27.24 5.50 11.45
C ALA A 815 26.67 4.32 10.62
N PRO A 816 27.23 4.05 9.43
CA PRO A 816 26.94 2.79 8.74
C PRO A 816 27.35 1.61 9.63
N VAL A 817 26.43 0.68 9.83
CA VAL A 817 26.60 -0.48 10.70
C VAL A 817 26.22 -1.75 9.96
N ARG A 818 26.90 -2.85 10.27
CA ARG A 818 26.65 -4.18 9.71
C ARG A 818 26.75 -5.23 10.79
N ALA A 819 25.80 -6.16 10.78
CA ALA A 819 25.82 -7.34 11.63
C ALA A 819 26.03 -8.61 10.80
N SER A 820 26.62 -9.65 11.40
CA SER A 820 26.74 -10.97 10.75
C SER A 820 25.42 -11.74 10.74
N SER A 821 24.51 -11.41 11.66
CA SER A 821 23.14 -11.91 11.75
C SER A 821 22.26 -10.95 12.53
N GLU A 822 20.95 -10.99 12.29
CA GLU A 822 19.96 -10.11 12.89
C GLU A 822 18.66 -10.90 13.10
N GLU A 823 18.02 -10.68 14.23
CA GLU A 823 16.65 -11.13 14.44
C GLU A 823 15.67 -10.20 13.71
N PRO A 824 14.59 -10.70 13.06
CA PRO A 824 13.62 -9.85 12.39
C PRO A 824 13.06 -8.74 13.30
N GLY A 825 13.26 -7.48 12.89
CA GLY A 825 12.85 -6.30 13.65
C GLY A 825 13.86 -5.80 14.69
N LEU A 826 14.98 -6.51 14.92
CA LEU A 826 16.04 -6.14 15.87
C LEU A 826 17.37 -5.93 15.12
N TYR A 827 17.41 -4.86 14.32
CA TYR A 827 18.44 -4.60 13.33
C TYR A 827 19.64 -3.85 13.86
N ALA A 828 20.77 -3.96 13.16
CA ALA A 828 22.06 -3.37 13.55
C ALA A 828 22.00 -1.86 13.76
N GLU A 829 21.18 -1.17 13.01
CA GLU A 829 21.01 0.29 13.07
C GLU A 829 20.58 0.77 14.47
N ALA A 830 19.84 -0.06 15.21
CA ALA A 830 19.43 0.23 16.58
C ALA A 830 20.62 0.41 17.55
N ALA A 831 21.75 -0.26 17.27
CA ALA A 831 22.94 -0.17 18.13
C ALA A 831 23.70 1.16 18.02
N VAL A 832 23.29 2.05 17.13
CA VAL A 832 23.96 3.35 16.88
C VAL A 832 22.97 4.50 16.65
N ASP A 833 21.69 4.31 16.98
CA ASP A 833 20.62 5.29 16.67
C ASP A 833 20.34 6.26 17.81
N GLY A 834 20.85 6.01 18.99
CA GLY A 834 20.70 6.85 20.16
C GLY A 834 19.36 6.72 20.88
N ALA A 835 18.50 5.79 20.50
CA ALA A 835 17.20 5.56 21.13
C ALA A 835 17.27 4.42 22.14
N GLY A 836 16.78 4.66 23.37
CA GLY A 836 16.82 3.67 24.45
C GLY A 836 15.82 2.52 24.28
N ALA A 837 14.82 2.68 23.39
CA ALA A 837 13.76 1.71 23.17
C ALA A 837 14.04 0.76 21.99
N THR A 838 15.08 0.98 21.21
CA THR A 838 15.50 0.12 20.09
C THR A 838 16.67 -0.78 20.50
N VAL A 839 16.77 -1.96 19.93
CA VAL A 839 17.87 -2.91 20.22
C VAL A 839 18.29 -3.66 18.96
N TRP A 840 19.55 -4.00 18.84
CA TRP A 840 20.03 -5.05 17.94
C TRP A 840 20.15 -6.38 18.68
N SER A 841 19.71 -7.44 18.03
CA SER A 841 19.95 -8.81 18.49
C SER A 841 20.39 -9.69 17.32
N PRO A 842 21.32 -10.63 17.52
CA PRO A 842 21.66 -11.63 16.51
C PRO A 842 20.48 -12.58 16.31
N ALA A 843 20.47 -13.31 15.18
CA ALA A 843 19.47 -14.35 14.92
C ALA A 843 19.42 -15.37 16.07
N ALA A 844 18.23 -15.87 16.37
CA ALA A 844 17.98 -16.72 17.55
C ALA A 844 18.83 -18.02 17.57
N ASP A 845 19.18 -18.56 16.40
CA ASP A 845 20.02 -19.74 16.20
C ASP A 845 21.53 -19.45 16.21
N ALA A 846 21.94 -18.16 16.12
CA ALA A 846 23.34 -17.79 16.10
C ALA A 846 23.98 -17.88 17.50
N THR A 847 25.02 -18.69 17.65
CA THR A 847 25.82 -18.79 18.89
C THR A 847 26.98 -17.80 18.94
N ARG A 848 27.30 -17.17 17.81
CA ARG A 848 28.29 -16.11 17.67
C ARG A 848 27.80 -15.09 16.66
N ALA A 849 28.00 -13.82 16.96
CA ALA A 849 27.68 -12.74 16.04
C ALA A 849 28.71 -11.59 16.14
N THR A 850 28.80 -10.81 15.06
CA THR A 850 29.61 -9.59 15.01
C THR A 850 28.76 -8.42 14.58
N LEU A 851 29.01 -7.28 15.20
CA LEU A 851 28.49 -5.97 14.81
C LEU A 851 29.69 -5.07 14.47
N THR A 852 29.68 -4.40 13.31
CA THR A 852 30.76 -3.52 12.88
C THR A 852 30.19 -2.16 12.51
N ALA A 853 30.63 -1.10 13.18
CA ALA A 853 30.31 0.31 12.88
C ALA A 853 31.48 0.99 12.14
N GLU A 854 31.15 1.81 11.12
CA GLU A 854 32.11 2.54 10.30
C GLU A 854 32.13 4.02 10.71
N LEU A 855 33.24 4.50 11.27
CA LEU A 855 33.36 5.84 11.87
C LEU A 855 33.59 6.98 10.83
N GLY A 856 33.22 6.84 9.59
CA GLY A 856 33.31 7.90 8.57
C GLY A 856 34.70 8.50 8.33
N SER A 857 35.44 8.92 9.37
CA SER A 857 36.83 9.46 9.31
C SER A 857 37.76 8.73 10.27
N PRO A 858 39.07 8.74 10.04
CA PRO A 858 40.05 8.19 10.98
C PRO A 858 39.94 8.89 12.35
N THR A 859 39.60 8.12 13.38
CA THR A 859 39.31 8.63 14.72
C THR A 859 40.14 7.92 15.79
N ARG A 860 40.68 8.65 16.76
CA ARG A 860 41.31 8.08 17.94
C ARG A 860 40.26 7.71 18.97
N VAL A 861 40.04 6.40 19.15
CA VAL A 861 39.05 5.85 20.05
C VAL A 861 39.66 5.62 21.43
N ALA A 862 39.18 6.34 22.43
CA ALA A 862 39.59 6.20 23.83
C ALA A 862 38.93 4.99 24.50
N SER A 863 37.60 4.82 24.30
CA SER A 863 36.83 3.70 24.85
C SER A 863 35.63 3.39 24.00
N VAL A 864 35.16 2.13 24.10
CA VAL A 864 33.90 1.68 23.54
C VAL A 864 33.11 1.00 24.65
N THR A 865 31.87 1.44 24.85
CA THR A 865 30.99 0.97 25.92
C THR A 865 29.69 0.46 25.33
N PRO A 866 29.46 -0.87 25.29
CA PRO A 866 28.16 -1.42 24.96
C PRO A 866 27.14 -1.17 26.08
N ASP A 867 25.95 -0.69 25.72
CA ASP A 867 24.78 -0.65 26.62
C ASP A 867 23.85 -1.82 26.29
N TRP A 868 23.74 -2.77 27.20
CA TRP A 868 22.98 -3.98 27.02
C TRP A 868 21.59 -3.90 27.64
N ALA A 869 20.56 -4.32 26.89
CA ALA A 869 19.26 -4.68 27.42
C ALA A 869 19.24 -6.11 27.96
N ALA A 870 19.96 -7.03 27.29
CA ALA A 870 20.27 -8.38 27.72
C ALA A 870 21.71 -8.71 27.35
N GLU A 871 22.55 -9.03 28.36
CA GLU A 871 23.98 -9.27 28.13
C GLU A 871 24.25 -10.64 27.48
N PRO A 872 25.24 -10.73 26.57
CA PRO A 872 25.70 -12.03 26.04
C PRO A 872 26.55 -12.78 27.09
N ALA A 873 26.78 -14.07 26.88
CA ALA A 873 27.69 -14.89 27.71
C ALA A 873 29.11 -14.33 27.72
N SER A 874 29.58 -13.76 26.63
CA SER A 874 30.83 -12.99 26.54
C SER A 874 30.85 -12.11 25.31
N TYR A 875 31.64 -11.04 25.37
CA TYR A 875 31.87 -10.17 24.19
C TYR A 875 33.31 -9.65 24.17
N GLN A 876 33.73 -9.22 22.98
CA GLN A 876 35.02 -8.58 22.74
C GLN A 876 34.82 -7.38 21.81
N VAL A 877 35.49 -6.27 22.13
CA VAL A 877 35.51 -5.07 21.28
C VAL A 877 36.88 -4.88 20.69
N GLU A 878 36.94 -4.63 19.38
CA GLU A 878 38.15 -4.40 18.62
C GLU A 878 37.99 -3.22 17.69
N VAL A 879 39.09 -2.59 17.30
CA VAL A 879 39.13 -1.46 16.36
C VAL A 879 40.04 -1.75 15.19
N SER A 880 39.79 -1.11 14.05
CA SER A 880 40.58 -1.31 12.84
C SER A 880 40.70 -0.03 12.02
N ALA A 881 41.88 0.20 11.43
CA ALA A 881 42.14 1.27 10.48
C ALA A 881 41.81 0.87 9.02
N ASP A 882 41.89 -0.41 8.69
CA ASP A 882 41.83 -0.95 7.33
C ASP A 882 40.71 -2.01 7.12
N GLY A 883 39.97 -2.37 8.16
CA GLY A 883 38.93 -3.42 8.16
C GLY A 883 39.49 -4.86 8.08
N ARG A 884 40.82 -5.01 8.07
CA ARG A 884 41.51 -6.31 7.97
C ARG A 884 42.28 -6.67 9.24
N SER A 885 43.01 -5.71 9.77
CA SER A 885 43.83 -5.85 10.98
C SER A 885 43.04 -5.29 12.17
N TRP A 886 42.77 -6.13 13.17
CA TRP A 886 41.98 -5.77 14.35
C TRP A 886 42.85 -5.76 15.61
N GLN A 887 42.65 -4.77 16.46
CA GLN A 887 43.41 -4.57 17.70
C GLN A 887 42.50 -4.11 18.83
N GLY A 888 43.01 -4.18 20.07
CA GLY A 888 42.29 -3.68 21.23
C GLY A 888 42.03 -2.16 21.17
N VAL A 889 41.09 -1.68 21.94
CA VAL A 889 40.75 -0.24 22.08
C VAL A 889 41.82 0.48 22.87
N GLY A 890 42.01 1.81 22.63
CA GLY A 890 42.91 2.65 23.42
C GLY A 890 44.40 2.59 22.97
N THR A 891 44.68 2.21 21.74
CA THR A 891 46.03 2.14 21.18
C THR A 891 46.59 3.49 20.71
N GLY A 892 45.80 4.57 20.75
CA GLY A 892 46.14 5.91 20.24
C GLY A 892 46.32 6.00 18.72
N VAL A 893 46.06 4.90 17.97
CA VAL A 893 46.12 4.88 16.51
C VAL A 893 44.75 5.28 15.94
N PRO A 894 44.70 6.19 14.94
CA PRO A 894 43.43 6.52 14.28
C PRO A 894 42.84 5.30 13.58
N VAL A 895 41.58 4.99 13.86
CA VAL A 895 40.84 3.86 13.31
C VAL A 895 39.59 4.31 12.53
N ARG A 896 39.06 3.46 11.66
CA ARG A 896 37.87 3.73 10.88
C ARG A 896 36.68 2.82 11.23
N GLN A 897 36.96 1.74 11.94
CA GLN A 897 35.94 0.76 12.27
C GLN A 897 36.03 0.31 13.72
N VAL A 898 34.89 0.07 14.33
CA VAL A 898 34.74 -0.57 15.63
C VAL A 898 33.93 -1.86 15.42
N ARG A 899 34.42 -2.98 15.97
CA ARG A 899 33.76 -4.28 15.91
C ARG A 899 33.48 -4.81 17.31
N LEU A 900 32.21 -5.16 17.54
CA LEU A 900 31.79 -5.96 18.68
C LEU A 900 31.61 -7.40 18.21
N THR A 901 32.25 -8.36 18.89
CA THR A 901 32.03 -9.79 18.69
C THR A 901 31.43 -10.35 19.96
N LEU A 902 30.28 -11.02 19.88
CA LEU A 902 29.60 -11.63 21.00
C LEU A 902 29.48 -13.15 20.84
N ARG A 903 29.30 -13.83 21.98
CA ARG A 903 28.95 -15.24 22.05
C ARG A 903 27.70 -15.42 22.93
N LYS A 904 26.80 -16.27 22.47
CA LYS A 904 25.59 -16.70 23.17
C LYS A 904 25.71 -18.20 23.48
N GLU A 905 25.24 -18.63 24.62
CA GLU A 905 25.06 -20.05 24.91
C GLU A 905 23.94 -20.65 24.07
N ALA A 906 24.09 -21.88 23.64
CA ALA A 906 23.05 -22.58 22.87
C ALA A 906 21.78 -22.70 23.75
N GLY A 907 20.64 -22.19 23.24
CA GLY A 907 19.38 -22.15 23.99
C GLY A 907 19.33 -21.10 25.11
N GLY A 908 20.36 -20.25 25.27
CA GLY A 908 20.38 -19.14 26.21
C GLY A 908 19.51 -17.95 25.76
N GLU A 909 19.31 -17.00 26.67
CA GLU A 909 18.60 -15.74 26.40
C GLU A 909 19.21 -15.02 25.18
N LEU A 910 18.35 -14.38 24.39
CA LEU A 910 18.79 -13.62 23.21
C LEU A 910 19.47 -12.32 23.65
N PRO A 911 20.78 -12.11 23.36
CA PRO A 911 21.46 -10.86 23.65
C PRO A 911 20.79 -9.67 22.94
N ALA A 912 20.69 -8.54 23.63
CA ALA A 912 20.08 -7.34 23.08
C ALA A 912 20.94 -6.10 23.43
N LEU A 913 21.50 -5.45 22.42
CA LEU A 913 22.33 -4.26 22.52
C LEU A 913 21.51 -3.01 22.17
N ARG A 914 21.38 -2.06 23.12
CA ARG A 914 20.73 -0.77 22.89
C ARG A 914 21.64 0.20 22.13
N GLU A 915 22.90 0.31 22.60
CA GLU A 915 23.83 1.29 22.01
C GLU A 915 25.27 0.79 22.10
N LEU A 916 26.07 1.06 21.07
CA LEU A 916 27.51 0.88 21.02
C LEU A 916 28.17 2.27 21.14
N GLY A 917 28.27 2.79 22.35
CA GLY A 917 28.84 4.11 22.59
C GLY A 917 30.33 4.15 22.33
N VAL A 918 30.81 5.08 21.50
CA VAL A 918 32.24 5.29 21.15
C VAL A 918 32.70 6.66 21.65
N ARG A 919 33.71 6.66 22.51
CA ARG A 919 34.30 7.89 23.04
C ARG A 919 35.65 8.15 22.36
N VAL A 920 35.88 9.39 21.92
CA VAL A 920 37.13 9.85 21.32
C VAL A 920 38.10 10.36 22.38
N GLU A 921 39.44 10.36 22.06
CA GLU A 921 40.48 10.92 22.90
C GLU A 921 40.39 12.45 22.98
#